data_163043bf289f6caa1dc15f605c3fe4bc
#
_entry.id   163043bf289f6caa1dc15f605c3fe4bc
#
_cell.length_a   1.000
_cell.length_b   1.000
_cell.length_c   1.000
_cell.angle_alpha   90.00
_cell.angle_beta   90.00
_cell.angle_gamma   90.00
#
_symmetry.space_group_name_H-M   'P 1'
#
loop_
_entity.id
_entity.type
_entity.pdbx_description
1 polymer ?
#
loop_
_entity_poly.entity_id
_entity_poly.type
_entity_poly.pdbx_seq_one_letter_code
_entity_poly.pdbx_strand_id
1 'polypeptide(L)'
;MGTRENNSFRCLAKTLFTLLLLAFSSLSNAQKVEKFIAKAEEAFENADYYAAADYYQMGIEKYPENLALKYGLAESLRKYNDYDRAAKSYRDVVTDDAQKKYPLAAYWYAVMLRQQGKYDMALKQFEKLKYTYRGKEDIKDKLTQQIASCRWAIEHAKDTSSIKVVHLEAPVNTPYSEFNPFTDNKSQLFYSSLRKTEVDKKFLGRFYGLQDSMAAFLKKINATAAPQKHIANGHFTDNEREFFFTVCNDDAKRGCKIYFTSKADGWSKIEEVAIQNADDYTNTHPFLATTNTREQVLYFVSDRSGGKGATDIWSAKRTGKNNYLTPSPLSTVNTTESEVTPFFDVDSNQLYFASEGWNGFGGIDIYKWKPNATIPQNAGNKINSPANDFGFVLSADRGKAYFATNRKGSFFIKAETCCYDIWSYATGEKKLVKAIDSTLTLSAPLVALTVKDSLKVDTIVGKTTVVIKDTVPVITQKIDVSDSSSLTILQLAKTKTTTAKLKGLLPVTLYFHNDEPECCNLRDSTPLNYVTTYEAYWRLLNDYKSNFTKGLVEGKKTAAEQEIFYLFTDRVEKGYHDLIQFSAQLLDALKMGKKVSVTIQGYCSPLNYNEYNIKLGYRRIASLKNYFYHYRAGVFKPFIDNGYLILKNESIGEEKAAKAVSDSREDTRNSVYNPAAAVERKVEIISIELE
;
A
#
# COMPACT_ATOMS: atom_id res chain seq x y z
N MET A 1 19.06 8.23 80.68
CA MET A 1 19.27 7.25 79.55
C MET A 1 18.04 7.03 78.67
N GLY A 2 17.11 7.98 78.58
CA GLY A 2 15.82 7.76 77.91
C GLY A 2 15.58 8.55 76.57
N THR A 3 16.53 9.33 76.07
CA THR A 3 16.27 10.23 74.88
C THR A 3 16.98 9.86 73.58
N ARG A 4 17.91 8.90 73.61
CA ARG A 4 18.61 8.46 72.36
C ARG A 4 17.90 7.32 71.61
N GLU A 5 17.15 6.44 72.29
CA GLU A 5 16.44 5.34 71.61
C GLU A 5 15.22 5.80 70.82
N ASN A 6 14.52 6.85 71.22
CA ASN A 6 13.32 7.37 70.50
C ASN A 6 13.64 8.05 69.20
N ASN A 7 14.84 8.59 68.99
CA ASN A 7 15.23 9.22 67.73
C ASN A 7 15.66 8.21 66.67
N SER A 8 16.24 7.09 67.07
CA SER A 8 16.62 5.97 66.20
C SER A 8 15.37 5.29 65.60
N PHE A 9 14.36 5.03 66.43
CA PHE A 9 13.08 4.42 66.00
C PHE A 9 12.29 5.35 65.08
N ARG A 10 12.28 6.66 65.32
CA ARG A 10 11.64 7.65 64.44
C ARG A 10 12.33 7.81 63.07
N CYS A 11 13.67 7.66 63.06
CA CYS A 11 14.44 7.70 61.80
C CYS A 11 14.19 6.44 60.98
N LEU A 12 14.18 5.26 61.60
CA LEU A 12 13.87 3.97 60.95
C LEU A 12 12.43 3.95 60.41
N ALA A 13 11.46 4.43 61.18
CA ALA A 13 10.07 4.51 60.76
C ALA A 13 9.84 5.48 59.55
N LYS A 14 10.56 6.62 59.55
CA LYS A 14 10.53 7.56 58.40
C LYS A 14 11.17 6.94 57.15
N THR A 15 12.29 6.23 57.29
CA THR A 15 12.96 5.55 56.16
C THR A 15 12.10 4.41 55.63
N LEU A 16 11.45 3.63 56.49
CA LEU A 16 10.54 2.55 56.08
C LEU A 16 9.29 3.10 55.38
N PHE A 17 8.72 4.20 55.87
CA PHE A 17 7.57 4.85 55.27
C PHE A 17 7.91 5.49 53.92
N THR A 18 9.10 6.07 53.75
CA THR A 18 9.58 6.59 52.47
C THR A 18 9.83 5.45 51.47
N LEU A 19 10.40 4.33 51.90
CA LEU A 19 10.56 3.14 51.06
C LEU A 19 9.23 2.51 50.67
N LEU A 20 8.23 2.48 51.54
CA LEU A 20 6.87 2.03 51.22
C LEU A 20 6.17 2.97 50.22
N LEU A 21 6.28 4.28 50.41
CA LEU A 21 5.72 5.27 49.45
C LEU A 21 6.40 5.16 48.08
N LEU A 22 7.70 4.95 47.99
CA LEU A 22 8.43 4.70 46.75
C LEU A 22 8.02 3.37 46.11
N ALA A 23 7.79 2.32 46.87
CA ALA A 23 7.29 1.04 46.40
C ALA A 23 5.84 1.14 45.87
N PHE A 24 4.95 1.88 46.57
CA PHE A 24 3.59 2.13 46.12
C PHE A 24 3.54 2.99 44.85
N SER A 25 4.41 4.00 44.72
CA SER A 25 4.48 4.83 43.51
C SER A 25 5.04 4.06 42.32
N SER A 26 6.00 3.16 42.51
CA SER A 26 6.56 2.28 41.50
C SER A 26 5.55 1.23 41.02
N LEU A 27 4.77 0.63 41.92
CA LEU A 27 3.67 -0.28 41.57
C LEU A 27 2.55 0.40 40.77
N SER A 28 2.15 1.62 41.17
CA SER A 28 1.15 2.40 40.46
C SER A 28 1.62 2.80 39.07
N ASN A 29 2.90 3.11 38.88
CA ASN A 29 3.47 3.42 37.57
C ASN A 29 3.61 2.17 36.69
N ALA A 30 4.00 1.03 37.25
CA ALA A 30 4.04 -0.24 36.53
C ALA A 30 2.67 -0.62 35.97
N GLN A 31 1.60 -0.53 36.76
CA GLN A 31 0.22 -0.81 36.32
C GLN A 31 -0.26 0.13 35.21
N LYS A 32 0.22 1.38 35.15
CA LYS A 32 -0.12 2.33 34.10
C LYS A 32 0.62 2.03 32.81
N VAL A 33 1.87 1.60 32.87
CA VAL A 33 2.65 1.15 31.71
C VAL A 33 2.02 -0.09 31.08
N GLU A 34 1.66 -1.09 31.90
CA GLU A 34 1.02 -2.34 31.45
C GLU A 34 -0.26 -2.09 30.61
N LYS A 35 -1.01 -1.03 30.88
CA LYS A 35 -2.20 -0.68 30.09
C LYS A 35 -1.88 -0.26 28.66
N PHE A 36 -0.74 0.42 28.43
CA PHE A 36 -0.29 0.75 27.07
C PHE A 36 0.21 -0.48 26.35
N ILE A 37 1.00 -1.31 27.04
CA ILE A 37 1.53 -2.56 26.48
C ILE A 37 0.37 -3.48 26.09
N ALA A 38 -0.58 -3.75 26.99
CA ALA A 38 -1.72 -4.65 26.73
C ALA A 38 -2.55 -4.19 25.50
N LYS A 39 -2.84 -2.89 25.38
CA LYS A 39 -3.57 -2.37 24.21
C LYS A 39 -2.76 -2.48 22.91
N ALA A 40 -1.45 -2.25 22.99
CA ALA A 40 -0.57 -2.36 21.85
C ALA A 40 -0.41 -3.83 21.41
N GLU A 41 -0.29 -4.76 22.37
CA GLU A 41 -0.24 -6.19 22.09
C GLU A 41 -1.55 -6.71 21.48
N GLU A 42 -2.71 -6.30 22.02
CA GLU A 42 -4.01 -6.60 21.43
C GLU A 42 -4.11 -6.13 19.95
N ALA A 43 -3.68 -4.90 19.68
CA ALA A 43 -3.66 -4.39 18.30
C ALA A 43 -2.66 -5.16 17.42
N PHE A 44 -1.48 -5.49 17.97
CA PHE A 44 -0.45 -6.26 17.25
C PHE A 44 -0.91 -7.68 16.90
N GLU A 45 -1.58 -8.38 17.83
CA GLU A 45 -2.17 -9.70 17.61
C GLU A 45 -3.28 -9.68 16.54
N ASN A 46 -4.02 -8.58 16.45
CA ASN A 46 -5.01 -8.34 15.41
C ASN A 46 -4.39 -7.86 14.08
N ALA A 47 -3.05 -7.87 13.95
CA ALA A 47 -2.30 -7.37 12.80
C ALA A 47 -2.52 -5.87 12.50
N ASP A 48 -3.11 -5.10 13.42
CA ASP A 48 -3.17 -3.64 13.34
C ASP A 48 -1.87 -3.03 13.90
N TYR A 49 -0.79 -3.22 13.13
CA TYR A 49 0.56 -2.79 13.52
C TYR A 49 0.70 -1.27 13.66
N TYR A 50 -0.14 -0.53 12.95
CA TYR A 50 -0.17 0.92 13.09
C TYR A 50 -0.73 1.35 14.44
N ALA A 51 -1.92 0.86 14.83
CA ALA A 51 -2.50 1.14 16.13
C ALA A 51 -1.58 0.65 17.27
N ALA A 52 -0.95 -0.52 17.08
CA ALA A 52 0.06 -1.02 18.04
C ALA A 52 1.22 -0.01 18.22
N ALA A 53 1.78 0.51 17.11
CA ALA A 53 2.84 1.51 17.14
C ALA A 53 2.40 2.80 17.86
N ASP A 54 1.17 3.26 17.62
CA ASP A 54 0.62 4.44 18.27
C ASP A 54 0.46 4.24 19.78
N TYR A 55 -0.07 3.09 20.25
CA TYR A 55 -0.17 2.80 21.69
C TYR A 55 1.20 2.72 22.36
N TYR A 56 2.19 2.10 21.72
CA TYR A 56 3.56 2.10 22.23
C TYR A 56 4.15 3.51 22.27
N GLN A 57 3.95 4.32 21.24
CA GLN A 57 4.41 5.70 21.19
C GLN A 57 3.79 6.56 22.30
N MET A 58 2.48 6.45 22.52
CA MET A 58 1.79 7.12 23.64
C MET A 58 2.35 6.69 25.02
N GLY A 59 2.71 5.43 25.13
CA GLY A 59 3.39 4.91 26.33
C GLY A 59 4.77 5.54 26.54
N ILE A 60 5.58 5.64 25.47
CA ILE A 60 6.93 6.24 25.51
C ILE A 60 6.88 7.72 25.89
N GLU A 61 5.90 8.48 25.41
CA GLU A 61 5.74 9.90 25.76
C GLU A 61 5.57 10.10 27.27
N LYS A 62 4.97 9.13 27.97
CA LYS A 62 4.78 9.16 29.42
C LYS A 62 5.89 8.46 30.21
N TYR A 63 6.51 7.46 29.59
CA TYR A 63 7.52 6.59 30.21
C TYR A 63 8.71 6.39 29.25
N PRO A 64 9.47 7.44 28.96
CA PRO A 64 10.50 7.44 27.89
C PRO A 64 11.64 6.45 28.15
N GLU A 65 11.86 6.05 29.40
CA GLU A 65 12.92 5.09 29.74
C GLU A 65 12.45 3.62 29.69
N ASN A 66 11.19 3.37 29.38
CA ASN A 66 10.68 2.00 29.36
C ASN A 66 11.09 1.25 28.11
N LEU A 67 11.99 0.31 28.27
CA LEU A 67 12.60 -0.45 27.19
C LEU A 67 11.60 -1.39 26.48
N ALA A 68 10.58 -1.92 27.18
CA ALA A 68 9.55 -2.76 26.57
C ALA A 68 8.68 -1.98 25.58
N LEU A 69 8.31 -0.74 25.94
CA LEU A 69 7.58 0.15 25.04
C LEU A 69 8.42 0.48 23.80
N LYS A 70 9.72 0.80 23.96
CA LYS A 70 10.63 1.09 22.83
C LYS A 70 10.78 -0.10 21.90
N TYR A 71 10.93 -1.31 22.44
CA TYR A 71 11.04 -2.52 21.64
C TYR A 71 9.71 -2.87 20.95
N GLY A 72 8.58 -2.78 21.64
CA GLY A 72 7.25 -2.98 21.06
C GLY A 72 6.96 -1.99 19.93
N LEU A 73 7.35 -0.72 20.09
CA LEU A 73 7.27 0.26 19.00
C LEU A 73 8.10 -0.16 17.79
N ALA A 74 9.36 -0.58 18.01
CA ALA A 74 10.25 -1.00 16.94
C ALA A 74 9.70 -2.21 16.17
N GLU A 75 9.16 -3.22 16.85
CA GLU A 75 8.52 -4.40 16.26
C GLU A 75 7.27 -4.01 15.44
N SER A 76 6.42 -3.15 15.98
CA SER A 76 5.21 -2.69 15.32
C SER A 76 5.53 -1.92 14.04
N LEU A 77 6.49 -0.98 14.10
CA LEU A 77 6.93 -0.22 12.93
C LEU A 77 7.57 -1.12 11.86
N ARG A 78 8.36 -2.12 12.26
CA ARG A 78 8.94 -3.10 11.35
C ARG A 78 7.86 -3.90 10.60
N LYS A 79 6.85 -4.39 11.32
CA LYS A 79 5.71 -5.11 10.74
C LYS A 79 4.85 -4.23 9.85
N TYR A 80 4.79 -2.94 10.15
CA TYR A 80 4.10 -1.94 9.36
C TYR A 80 4.92 -1.44 8.14
N ASN A 81 6.15 -1.94 7.95
CA ASN A 81 7.12 -1.51 6.94
C ASN A 81 7.57 -0.03 7.03
N ASP A 82 7.43 0.62 8.18
CA ASP A 82 8.01 1.95 8.43
C ASP A 82 9.51 1.81 8.75
N TYR A 83 10.31 1.57 7.73
CA TYR A 83 11.72 1.21 7.88
C TYR A 83 12.55 2.31 8.55
N ASP A 84 12.22 3.58 8.31
CA ASP A 84 12.97 4.70 8.86
C ASP A 84 12.73 4.85 10.36
N ARG A 85 11.46 4.83 10.80
CA ARG A 85 11.12 4.90 12.22
C ARG A 85 11.51 3.62 12.96
N ALA A 86 11.32 2.45 12.35
CA ALA A 86 11.74 1.18 12.91
C ALA A 86 13.26 1.15 13.19
N ALA A 87 14.08 1.56 12.20
CA ALA A 87 15.54 1.63 12.37
C ALA A 87 15.94 2.55 13.54
N LYS A 88 15.29 3.71 13.68
CA LYS A 88 15.53 4.62 14.80
C LYS A 88 15.17 3.94 16.13
N SER A 89 13.99 3.36 16.23
CA SER A 89 13.50 2.73 17.46
C SER A 89 14.38 1.54 17.89
N TYR A 90 14.78 0.67 16.93
CA TYR A 90 15.72 -0.42 17.25
C TYR A 90 17.09 0.09 17.69
N ARG A 91 17.61 1.14 17.06
CA ARG A 91 18.88 1.75 17.48
C ARG A 91 18.80 2.25 18.93
N ASP A 92 17.69 2.91 19.29
CA ASP A 92 17.46 3.41 20.62
C ASP A 92 17.38 2.24 21.63
N VAL A 93 16.68 1.14 21.30
CA VAL A 93 16.68 -0.10 22.10
C VAL A 93 18.10 -0.66 22.26
N VAL A 94 18.88 -0.79 21.18
CA VAL A 94 20.26 -1.31 21.23
C VAL A 94 21.16 -0.46 22.12
N THR A 95 20.93 0.86 22.16
CA THR A 95 21.69 1.79 22.99
C THR A 95 21.32 1.66 24.45
N ASP A 96 20.05 1.53 24.77
CA ASP A 96 19.52 1.58 26.15
C ASP A 96 19.50 0.20 26.83
N ASP A 97 19.55 -0.91 26.05
CA ASP A 97 19.49 -2.29 26.56
C ASP A 97 20.86 -2.80 27.03
N ALA A 98 21.35 -2.21 28.13
CA ALA A 98 22.62 -2.65 28.76
C ALA A 98 22.59 -4.12 29.21
N GLN A 99 21.42 -4.64 29.59
CA GLN A 99 21.24 -6.00 30.10
C GLN A 99 21.00 -7.05 29.03
N LYS A 100 20.95 -6.64 27.72
CA LYS A 100 20.69 -7.54 26.59
C LYS A 100 19.35 -8.27 26.68
N LYS A 101 18.32 -7.61 27.20
CA LYS A 101 16.96 -8.15 27.30
C LYS A 101 16.35 -8.44 25.93
N TYR A 102 16.69 -7.64 24.91
CA TYR A 102 16.20 -7.76 23.54
C TYR A 102 17.36 -8.03 22.54
N PRO A 103 17.96 -9.22 22.59
CA PRO A 103 19.17 -9.51 21.81
C PRO A 103 18.97 -9.44 20.30
N LEU A 104 17.73 -9.61 19.78
CA LEU A 104 17.39 -9.48 18.37
C LEU A 104 17.27 -8.02 17.89
N ALA A 105 17.20 -7.04 18.80
CA ALA A 105 17.06 -5.63 18.40
C ALA A 105 18.17 -5.16 17.44
N ALA A 106 19.41 -5.57 17.70
CA ALA A 106 20.55 -5.23 16.85
C ALA A 106 20.49 -5.92 15.47
N TYR A 107 19.95 -7.15 15.41
CA TYR A 107 19.71 -7.84 14.15
C TYR A 107 18.67 -7.11 13.31
N TRP A 108 17.52 -6.79 13.90
CA TRP A 108 16.46 -6.07 13.21
C TRP A 108 16.86 -4.65 12.83
N TYR A 109 17.67 -3.98 13.64
CA TYR A 109 18.27 -2.71 13.27
C TYR A 109 19.07 -2.82 11.96
N ALA A 110 19.91 -3.84 11.85
CA ALA A 110 20.69 -4.07 10.64
C ALA A 110 19.81 -4.43 9.42
N VAL A 111 18.73 -5.20 9.62
CA VAL A 111 17.73 -5.50 8.57
C VAL A 111 17.05 -4.21 8.09
N MET A 112 16.64 -3.32 9.00
CA MET A 112 16.04 -2.04 8.63
C MET A 112 17.01 -1.14 7.86
N LEU A 113 18.29 -1.14 8.20
CA LEU A 113 19.32 -0.43 7.42
C LEU A 113 19.45 -0.98 6.00
N ARG A 114 19.39 -2.31 5.82
CA ARG A 114 19.40 -2.96 4.51
C ARG A 114 18.17 -2.56 3.70
N GLN A 115 16.96 -2.56 4.30
CA GLN A 115 15.71 -2.14 3.65
C GLN A 115 15.65 -0.62 3.35
N GLN A 116 16.55 0.16 3.91
CA GLN A 116 16.78 1.58 3.52
C GLN A 116 17.82 1.73 2.40
N GLY A 117 18.41 0.64 1.90
CA GLY A 117 19.52 0.68 0.94
C GLY A 117 20.87 1.07 1.55
N LYS A 118 20.99 1.12 2.87
CA LYS A 118 22.23 1.47 3.60
C LYS A 118 23.10 0.23 3.81
N TYR A 119 23.45 -0.45 2.71
CA TYR A 119 24.07 -1.77 2.71
C TYR A 119 25.40 -1.83 3.48
N ASP A 120 26.28 -0.82 3.32
CA ASP A 120 27.56 -0.75 4.05
C ASP A 120 27.35 -0.66 5.57
N MET A 121 26.35 0.10 6.01
CA MET A 121 26.02 0.23 7.43
C MET A 121 25.41 -1.08 7.96
N ALA A 122 24.51 -1.69 7.20
CA ALA A 122 23.88 -2.97 7.54
C ALA A 122 24.95 -4.07 7.65
N LEU A 123 25.87 -4.18 6.67
CA LEU A 123 26.96 -5.14 6.65
C LEU A 123 27.82 -5.05 7.91
N LYS A 124 28.25 -3.84 8.28
CA LYS A 124 29.03 -3.61 9.51
C LYS A 124 28.29 -4.08 10.77
N GLN A 125 26.98 -3.85 10.84
CA GLN A 125 26.19 -4.31 11.99
C GLN A 125 26.05 -5.85 12.01
N PHE A 126 25.77 -6.49 10.88
CA PHE A 126 25.69 -7.95 10.79
C PHE A 126 27.03 -8.63 11.10
N GLU A 127 28.13 -8.12 10.60
CA GLU A 127 29.46 -8.64 10.89
C GLU A 127 29.82 -8.51 12.38
N LYS A 128 29.47 -7.39 13.02
CA LYS A 128 29.62 -7.22 14.48
C LYS A 128 28.79 -8.27 15.24
N LEU A 129 27.57 -8.55 14.82
CA LEU A 129 26.68 -9.50 15.47
C LEU A 129 27.22 -10.94 15.46
N LYS A 130 28.01 -11.36 14.47
CA LYS A 130 28.67 -12.68 14.46
C LYS A 130 29.47 -12.94 15.76
N TYR A 131 30.03 -11.89 16.34
CA TYR A 131 30.88 -11.98 17.53
C TYR A 131 30.19 -11.55 18.81
N THR A 132 29.17 -10.71 18.74
CA THR A 132 28.54 -10.07 19.90
C THR A 132 27.17 -10.62 20.28
N TYR A 133 26.51 -11.37 19.40
CA TYR A 133 25.19 -11.94 19.68
C TYR A 133 25.27 -13.01 20.79
N ARG A 134 24.37 -12.91 21.76
CA ARG A 134 24.28 -13.82 22.92
C ARG A 134 22.83 -14.18 23.23
N GLY A 135 21.92 -14.04 22.26
CA GLY A 135 20.52 -14.49 22.39
C GLY A 135 20.41 -16.02 22.41
N LYS A 136 19.23 -16.50 22.82
CA LYS A 136 18.92 -17.95 22.81
C LYS A 136 18.62 -18.50 21.44
N GLU A 137 18.12 -17.67 20.54
CA GLU A 137 17.80 -18.06 19.15
C GLU A 137 19.09 -18.25 18.34
N ASP A 138 19.15 -19.31 17.56
CA ASP A 138 20.24 -19.49 16.59
C ASP A 138 19.96 -18.63 15.35
N ILE A 139 20.72 -17.55 15.19
CA ILE A 139 20.63 -16.66 14.03
C ILE A 139 21.86 -16.77 13.12
N LYS A 140 22.69 -17.79 13.28
CA LYS A 140 23.97 -17.92 12.57
C LYS A 140 23.78 -17.99 11.05
N ASP A 141 22.83 -18.80 10.60
CA ASP A 141 22.54 -18.97 9.18
C ASP A 141 21.89 -17.70 8.60
N LYS A 142 20.96 -17.09 9.36
CA LYS A 142 20.38 -15.79 8.98
C LYS A 142 21.43 -14.69 8.88
N LEU A 143 22.38 -14.61 9.82
CA LEU A 143 23.49 -13.65 9.73
C LEU A 143 24.36 -13.89 8.51
N THR A 144 24.68 -15.16 8.22
CA THR A 144 25.49 -15.53 7.06
C THR A 144 24.80 -15.10 5.76
N GLN A 145 23.52 -15.38 5.62
CA GLN A 145 22.71 -14.99 4.46
C GLN A 145 22.59 -13.46 4.33
N GLN A 146 22.34 -12.73 5.43
CA GLN A 146 22.22 -11.26 5.41
C GLN A 146 23.55 -10.60 5.04
N ILE A 147 24.69 -11.10 5.52
CA ILE A 147 26.03 -10.62 5.17
C ILE A 147 26.30 -10.85 3.67
N ALA A 148 25.97 -12.06 3.18
CA ALA A 148 26.11 -12.38 1.74
C ALA A 148 25.24 -11.46 0.87
N SER A 149 23.98 -11.25 1.26
CA SER A 149 23.08 -10.33 0.55
C SER A 149 23.56 -8.87 0.55
N CYS A 150 24.06 -8.36 1.68
CA CYS A 150 24.62 -7.00 1.72
C CYS A 150 25.84 -6.83 0.79
N ARG A 151 26.76 -7.79 0.82
CA ARG A 151 27.94 -7.77 -0.06
C ARG A 151 27.53 -7.85 -1.53
N TRP A 152 26.63 -8.74 -1.86
CA TRP A 152 26.08 -8.89 -3.20
C TRP A 152 25.38 -7.60 -3.65
N ALA A 153 24.55 -6.98 -2.80
CA ALA A 153 23.85 -5.73 -3.12
C ALA A 153 24.81 -4.55 -3.38
N ILE A 154 25.90 -4.42 -2.60
CA ILE A 154 26.93 -3.40 -2.80
C ILE A 154 27.60 -3.56 -4.17
N GLU A 155 27.91 -4.80 -4.57
CA GLU A 155 28.53 -5.11 -5.84
C GLU A 155 27.57 -4.82 -7.02
N HIS A 156 26.28 -5.21 -6.90
CA HIS A 156 25.29 -5.11 -7.97
C HIS A 156 24.48 -3.80 -7.97
N ALA A 157 24.70 -2.89 -7.03
CA ALA A 157 24.03 -1.58 -6.98
C ALA A 157 24.35 -0.68 -8.19
N LYS A 158 25.43 -0.94 -8.91
CA LYS A 158 25.91 -0.16 -10.06
C LYS A 158 25.42 -0.68 -11.41
N ASP A 159 24.32 -1.41 -11.45
CA ASP A 159 23.74 -1.90 -12.71
C ASP A 159 23.41 -0.73 -13.65
N THR A 160 23.84 -0.85 -14.90
CA THR A 160 23.69 0.15 -15.95
C THR A 160 22.57 -0.18 -16.93
N SER A 161 21.67 -1.11 -16.61
CA SER A 161 20.55 -1.47 -17.48
C SER A 161 19.68 -0.26 -17.82
N SER A 162 19.15 -0.22 -19.05
CA SER A 162 18.31 0.88 -19.54
C SER A 162 16.84 0.80 -19.07
N ILE A 163 16.48 -0.18 -18.25
CA ILE A 163 15.12 -0.35 -17.74
C ILE A 163 14.71 0.89 -16.93
N LYS A 164 13.61 1.51 -17.34
CA LYS A 164 12.98 2.63 -16.63
C LYS A 164 11.67 2.16 -16.00
N VAL A 165 11.69 1.97 -14.70
CA VAL A 165 10.50 1.62 -13.92
C VAL A 165 9.67 2.85 -13.65
N VAL A 166 8.35 2.73 -13.82
CA VAL A 166 7.37 3.81 -13.69
C VAL A 166 6.29 3.40 -12.71
N HIS A 167 6.01 4.27 -11.75
CA HIS A 167 4.86 4.15 -10.85
C HIS A 167 3.57 4.32 -11.65
N LEU A 168 2.60 3.42 -11.46
CA LEU A 168 1.26 3.62 -12.03
C LEU A 168 0.47 4.56 -11.14
N GLU A 169 -0.19 5.52 -11.78
CA GLU A 169 -0.98 6.53 -11.10
C GLU A 169 -2.40 6.05 -10.77
N ALA A 170 -3.14 6.86 -10.01
CA ALA A 170 -4.57 6.64 -9.84
C ALA A 170 -5.28 6.53 -11.21
N PRO A 171 -6.31 5.69 -11.32
CA PRO A 171 -6.98 4.94 -10.27
C PRO A 171 -6.42 3.53 -10.00
N VAL A 172 -5.30 3.13 -10.63
CA VAL A 172 -4.66 1.83 -10.34
C VAL A 172 -4.17 1.83 -8.90
N ASN A 173 -3.21 2.69 -8.61
CA ASN A 173 -2.68 2.82 -7.26
C ASN A 173 -3.48 3.82 -6.44
N THR A 174 -3.62 3.51 -5.16
CA THR A 174 -4.28 4.31 -4.14
C THR A 174 -3.39 4.34 -2.89
N PRO A 175 -3.71 5.12 -1.87
CA PRO A 175 -2.97 5.05 -0.60
C PRO A 175 -3.07 3.71 0.14
N TYR A 176 -3.91 2.79 -0.33
CA TYR A 176 -3.98 1.41 0.17
C TYR A 176 -2.93 0.51 -0.50
N SER A 177 -2.99 -0.78 -0.26
CA SER A 177 -2.06 -1.73 -0.90
C SER A 177 -2.68 -2.33 -2.15
N GLU A 178 -2.04 -2.12 -3.29
CA GLU A 178 -2.29 -2.78 -4.56
C GLU A 178 -1.17 -3.79 -4.84
N PHE A 179 -1.54 -5.05 -5.10
CA PHE A 179 -0.56 -6.12 -5.22
C PHE A 179 -1.02 -7.23 -6.18
N ASN A 180 -0.10 -8.11 -6.54
CA ASN A 180 -0.32 -9.24 -7.42
C ASN A 180 -1.10 -8.85 -8.69
N PRO A 181 -0.49 -8.02 -9.56
CA PRO A 181 -1.08 -7.69 -10.85
C PRO A 181 -1.22 -8.94 -11.73
N PHE A 182 -2.21 -8.95 -12.61
CA PHE A 182 -2.38 -9.93 -13.66
C PHE A 182 -3.03 -9.29 -14.89
N THR A 183 -2.92 -9.91 -16.03
CA THR A 183 -3.48 -9.35 -17.28
C THR A 183 -4.37 -10.37 -17.98
N ASP A 184 -5.31 -9.86 -18.79
CA ASP A 184 -6.07 -10.66 -19.73
C ASP A 184 -5.30 -10.78 -21.07
N ASN A 185 -5.90 -11.51 -22.06
CA ASN A 185 -5.33 -11.70 -23.38
C ASN A 185 -5.29 -10.40 -24.23
N LYS A 186 -5.96 -9.33 -23.77
CA LYS A 186 -5.93 -7.99 -24.37
C LYS A 186 -4.94 -7.07 -23.71
N SER A 187 -4.08 -7.61 -22.83
CA SER A 187 -3.12 -6.83 -22.03
C SER A 187 -3.77 -5.82 -21.07
N GLN A 188 -5.04 -6.02 -20.70
CA GLN A 188 -5.71 -5.22 -19.69
C GLN A 188 -5.21 -5.60 -18.31
N LEU A 189 -4.91 -4.60 -17.49
CA LEU A 189 -4.35 -4.80 -16.14
C LEU A 189 -5.47 -4.97 -15.11
N PHE A 190 -5.32 -6.01 -14.31
CA PHE A 190 -6.07 -6.29 -13.09
C PHE A 190 -5.11 -6.51 -11.93
N TYR A 191 -5.59 -6.36 -10.71
CA TYR A 191 -4.77 -6.49 -9.51
C TYR A 191 -5.63 -6.81 -8.28
N SER A 192 -5.00 -7.29 -7.24
CA SER A 192 -5.57 -7.39 -5.91
C SER A 192 -5.35 -6.08 -5.16
N SER A 193 -6.33 -5.63 -4.39
CA SER A 193 -6.17 -4.49 -3.50
C SER A 193 -6.81 -4.74 -2.15
N LEU A 194 -6.15 -4.28 -1.09
CA LEU A 194 -6.60 -4.37 0.29
C LEU A 194 -7.30 -3.07 0.65
N ARG A 195 -8.61 -2.99 0.40
CA ARG A 195 -9.43 -1.79 0.65
C ARG A 195 -10.58 -2.10 1.60
N LYS A 196 -11.00 -1.06 2.32
CA LYS A 196 -12.28 -1.06 3.02
C LYS A 196 -13.35 -0.59 2.04
N THR A 197 -14.43 -1.36 1.89
CA THR A 197 -15.59 -0.99 1.07
C THR A 197 -16.78 -0.66 1.97
N GLU A 198 -17.84 -0.04 1.41
CA GLU A 198 -19.08 0.21 2.15
C GLU A 198 -19.73 -1.09 2.66
N VAL A 199 -19.52 -2.19 1.95
CA VAL A 199 -20.02 -3.52 2.30
C VAL A 199 -19.10 -4.22 3.31
N ASP A 200 -17.78 -4.10 3.09
CA ASP A 200 -16.77 -4.72 3.94
C ASP A 200 -16.36 -3.72 5.03
N LYS A 201 -16.78 -3.98 6.26
CA LYS A 201 -16.38 -3.15 7.43
C LYS A 201 -14.91 -3.31 7.81
N LYS A 202 -14.21 -4.28 7.22
CA LYS A 202 -12.78 -4.59 7.40
C LYS A 202 -12.03 -4.36 6.09
N PHE A 203 -10.70 -4.23 6.17
CA PHE A 203 -9.82 -4.23 5.00
C PHE A 203 -9.72 -5.65 4.46
N LEU A 204 -10.35 -5.92 3.33
CA LEU A 204 -10.33 -7.23 2.69
C LEU A 204 -9.73 -7.15 1.29
N GLY A 205 -8.97 -8.17 0.92
CA GLY A 205 -8.46 -8.31 -0.44
C GLY A 205 -9.60 -8.52 -1.43
N ARG A 206 -9.60 -7.74 -2.51
CA ARG A 206 -10.57 -7.83 -3.62
C ARG A 206 -9.86 -7.57 -4.93
N PHE A 207 -10.44 -8.07 -6.03
CA PHE A 207 -9.96 -7.78 -7.37
C PHE A 207 -10.49 -6.45 -7.89
N TYR A 208 -9.63 -5.74 -8.59
CA TYR A 208 -9.92 -4.48 -9.27
C TYR A 208 -9.35 -4.48 -10.69
N GLY A 209 -9.91 -3.65 -11.56
CA GLY A 209 -9.46 -3.42 -12.92
C GLY A 209 -10.08 -2.14 -13.46
N LEU A 210 -9.50 -1.59 -14.52
CA LEU A 210 -9.89 -0.29 -15.07
C LEU A 210 -11.00 -0.39 -16.14
N GLN A 211 -11.32 -1.59 -16.62
CA GLN A 211 -12.18 -1.80 -17.78
C GLN A 211 -13.55 -2.33 -17.38
N ASP A 212 -14.60 -1.70 -17.88
CA ASP A 212 -15.99 -2.06 -17.57
C ASP A 212 -16.38 -3.47 -18.04
N SER A 213 -15.77 -3.97 -19.12
CA SER A 213 -16.08 -5.30 -19.69
C SER A 213 -15.81 -6.46 -18.74
N MET A 214 -14.82 -6.32 -17.85
CA MET A 214 -14.48 -7.34 -16.83
C MET A 214 -14.94 -6.96 -15.43
N ALA A 215 -15.42 -5.74 -15.22
CA ALA A 215 -15.88 -5.28 -13.90
C ALA A 215 -17.05 -6.14 -13.37
N ALA A 216 -17.98 -6.52 -14.23
CA ALA A 216 -19.10 -7.40 -13.86
C ALA A 216 -18.63 -8.80 -13.44
N PHE A 217 -17.64 -9.36 -14.15
CA PHE A 217 -17.02 -10.64 -13.80
C PHE A 217 -16.29 -10.56 -12.45
N LEU A 218 -15.42 -9.56 -12.26
CA LEU A 218 -14.69 -9.37 -11.01
C LEU A 218 -15.65 -9.09 -9.84
N LYS A 219 -16.71 -8.31 -10.06
CA LYS A 219 -17.77 -8.08 -9.05
C LYS A 219 -18.43 -9.40 -8.63
N LYS A 220 -18.71 -10.29 -9.60
CA LYS A 220 -19.26 -11.62 -9.31
C LYS A 220 -18.26 -12.47 -8.51
N ILE A 221 -16.99 -12.52 -8.90
CA ILE A 221 -15.95 -13.25 -8.15
C ILE A 221 -15.82 -12.67 -6.73
N ASN A 222 -15.71 -11.36 -6.59
CA ASN A 222 -15.63 -10.69 -5.29
C ASN A 222 -16.84 -10.98 -4.38
N ALA A 223 -18.05 -11.15 -4.96
CA ALA A 223 -19.28 -11.44 -4.22
C ALA A 223 -19.41 -12.91 -3.78
N THR A 224 -18.67 -13.84 -4.42
CA THR A 224 -18.74 -15.28 -4.08
C THR A 224 -17.95 -15.65 -2.85
N ALA A 225 -16.98 -14.83 -2.43
CA ALA A 225 -16.39 -15.01 -1.11
C ALA A 225 -17.43 -14.62 -0.04
N ALA A 226 -17.48 -15.41 1.01
CA ALA A 226 -18.22 -15.01 2.21
C ALA A 226 -17.75 -13.61 2.67
N PRO A 227 -18.61 -12.79 3.27
CA PRO A 227 -18.33 -11.37 3.56
C PRO A 227 -17.05 -11.07 4.37
N GLN A 228 -16.40 -12.09 4.92
CA GLN A 228 -15.24 -11.97 5.79
C GLN A 228 -13.99 -12.67 5.27
N LYS A 229 -13.91 -13.02 3.96
CA LYS A 229 -12.76 -13.70 3.37
C LYS A 229 -12.01 -12.79 2.42
N HIS A 230 -10.68 -12.90 2.40
CA HIS A 230 -9.85 -12.27 1.38
C HIS A 230 -9.94 -13.03 0.06
N ILE A 231 -10.04 -12.31 -1.05
CA ILE A 231 -9.84 -12.83 -2.41
C ILE A 231 -8.64 -12.11 -3.00
N ALA A 232 -7.67 -12.85 -3.53
CA ALA A 232 -6.46 -12.30 -4.12
C ALA A 232 -5.82 -13.28 -5.11
N ASN A 233 -4.70 -12.84 -5.71
CA ASN A 233 -3.81 -13.67 -6.53
C ASN A 233 -4.53 -14.28 -7.73
N GLY A 234 -5.17 -13.42 -8.55
CA GLY A 234 -5.87 -13.82 -9.75
C GLY A 234 -4.91 -14.16 -10.89
N HIS A 235 -5.31 -15.15 -11.70
CA HIS A 235 -4.60 -15.55 -12.89
C HIS A 235 -5.59 -16.06 -13.96
N PHE A 236 -5.58 -15.43 -15.16
CA PHE A 236 -6.23 -15.98 -16.34
C PHE A 236 -5.28 -16.96 -17.04
N THR A 237 -5.80 -18.10 -17.49
CA THR A 237 -5.04 -18.97 -18.42
C THR A 237 -4.81 -18.25 -19.75
N ASP A 238 -3.76 -18.61 -20.49
CA ASP A 238 -3.34 -17.96 -21.74
C ASP A 238 -4.44 -17.83 -22.78
N ASN A 239 -5.43 -18.69 -22.75
CA ASN A 239 -6.60 -18.68 -23.65
C ASN A 239 -7.86 -18.07 -23.01
N GLU A 240 -7.77 -17.48 -21.81
CA GLU A 240 -8.90 -16.98 -21.02
C GLU A 240 -10.08 -17.94 -20.84
N ARG A 241 -9.82 -19.24 -20.87
CA ARG A 241 -10.88 -20.22 -20.65
C ARG A 241 -11.14 -20.44 -19.16
N GLU A 242 -10.15 -20.19 -18.33
CA GLU A 242 -10.22 -20.40 -16.89
C GLU A 242 -9.60 -19.23 -16.14
N PHE A 243 -10.09 -18.98 -14.94
CA PHE A 243 -9.57 -18.00 -14.00
C PHE A 243 -9.32 -18.68 -12.65
N PHE A 244 -8.08 -18.64 -12.21
CA PHE A 244 -7.63 -19.18 -10.92
C PHE A 244 -7.45 -18.05 -9.92
N PHE A 245 -7.73 -18.31 -8.65
CA PHE A 245 -7.56 -17.32 -7.59
C PHE A 245 -7.49 -17.97 -6.21
N THR A 246 -7.04 -17.17 -5.23
CA THR A 246 -6.93 -17.59 -3.82
C THR A 246 -8.07 -17.00 -3.00
N VAL A 247 -8.63 -17.79 -2.08
CA VAL A 247 -9.54 -17.35 -1.01
C VAL A 247 -8.91 -17.70 0.33
N CYS A 248 -8.76 -16.71 1.22
CA CYS A 248 -8.21 -16.89 2.57
C CYS A 248 -9.24 -16.47 3.62
N ASN A 249 -9.25 -17.14 4.78
CA ASN A 249 -10.00 -16.68 5.94
C ASN A 249 -9.35 -15.41 6.54
N ASP A 250 -10.14 -14.60 7.25
CA ASP A 250 -9.70 -13.34 7.87
C ASP A 250 -8.71 -13.56 9.03
N ASP A 251 -8.76 -14.71 9.68
CA ASP A 251 -7.96 -15.07 10.85
C ASP A 251 -6.54 -15.57 10.55
N ALA A 252 -6.07 -15.41 9.33
CA ALA A 252 -4.66 -15.55 8.85
C ALA A 252 -3.88 -16.82 9.28
N LYS A 253 -4.40 -17.67 10.12
CA LYS A 253 -3.60 -18.74 10.77
C LYS A 253 -3.54 -20.08 10.04
N ARG A 254 -4.31 -20.34 9.09
CA ARG A 254 -4.36 -21.47 8.11
C ARG A 254 -5.70 -21.39 7.42
N GLY A 255 -5.72 -21.41 6.10
CA GLY A 255 -7.00 -21.46 5.44
C GLY A 255 -7.05 -20.75 4.09
N CYS A 256 -5.91 -20.53 3.44
CA CYS A 256 -5.93 -20.15 2.04
C CYS A 256 -6.10 -21.37 1.17
N LYS A 257 -7.07 -21.30 0.24
CA LYS A 257 -7.35 -22.33 -0.74
C LYS A 257 -7.38 -21.74 -2.13
N ILE A 258 -7.02 -22.53 -3.12
CA ILE A 258 -7.08 -22.16 -4.53
C ILE A 258 -8.41 -22.59 -5.11
N TYR A 259 -9.04 -21.67 -5.84
CA TYR A 259 -10.27 -21.88 -6.58
C TYR A 259 -10.10 -21.56 -8.04
N PHE A 260 -10.96 -22.09 -8.88
CA PHE A 260 -11.03 -21.72 -10.29
C PHE A 260 -12.48 -21.68 -10.77
N THR A 261 -12.68 -20.97 -11.88
CA THR A 261 -13.93 -20.94 -12.62
C THR A 261 -13.61 -20.99 -14.11
N SER A 262 -14.57 -21.43 -14.95
CA SER A 262 -14.37 -21.59 -16.37
C SER A 262 -15.37 -20.80 -17.19
N LYS A 263 -14.92 -20.35 -18.38
CA LYS A 263 -15.74 -19.68 -19.38
C LYS A 263 -16.79 -20.62 -19.97
N ALA A 264 -16.48 -21.91 -20.05
CA ALA A 264 -17.42 -22.92 -20.56
C ALA A 264 -18.67 -23.03 -19.66
N ASP A 265 -18.53 -22.78 -18.36
CA ASP A 265 -19.60 -22.75 -17.39
C ASP A 265 -20.21 -21.34 -17.23
N GLY A 266 -19.93 -20.39 -18.16
CA GLY A 266 -20.37 -18.99 -18.08
C GLY A 266 -19.85 -18.26 -16.83
N TRP A 267 -18.71 -18.66 -16.30
CA TRP A 267 -18.12 -18.14 -15.05
C TRP A 267 -19.07 -18.32 -13.84
N SER A 268 -19.97 -19.31 -13.88
CA SER A 268 -21.00 -19.48 -12.86
C SER A 268 -20.64 -20.48 -11.78
N LYS A 269 -19.80 -21.46 -12.11
CA LYS A 269 -19.36 -22.50 -11.19
C LYS A 269 -17.96 -22.21 -10.69
N ILE A 270 -17.82 -22.02 -9.38
CA ILE A 270 -16.53 -21.85 -8.72
C ILE A 270 -16.23 -23.17 -8.00
N GLU A 271 -15.09 -23.75 -8.34
CA GLU A 271 -14.64 -25.05 -7.83
C GLU A 271 -13.32 -24.88 -7.08
N GLU A 272 -13.16 -25.55 -5.94
CA GLU A 272 -11.86 -25.66 -5.28
C GLU A 272 -10.94 -26.54 -6.13
N VAL A 273 -9.69 -26.13 -6.27
CA VAL A 273 -8.67 -26.91 -7.00
C VAL A 273 -8.32 -28.17 -6.20
N ALA A 274 -8.49 -29.34 -6.81
CA ALA A 274 -8.29 -30.64 -6.16
C ALA A 274 -6.80 -30.99 -6.02
N ILE A 275 -6.09 -30.21 -5.18
CA ILE A 275 -4.69 -30.49 -4.81
C ILE A 275 -4.69 -31.51 -3.67
N GLN A 276 -3.85 -32.53 -3.78
CA GLN A 276 -3.70 -33.55 -2.74
C GLN A 276 -3.36 -32.92 -1.39
N ASN A 277 -4.09 -33.29 -0.32
CA ASN A 277 -3.96 -32.79 1.05
C ASN A 277 -4.13 -31.25 1.16
N ALA A 278 -5.02 -30.65 0.36
CA ALA A 278 -5.24 -29.20 0.34
C ALA A 278 -5.72 -28.64 1.69
N ASP A 279 -6.48 -29.43 2.47
CA ASP A 279 -7.06 -29.00 3.75
C ASP A 279 -6.03 -28.90 4.89
N ASP A 280 -4.89 -29.60 4.78
CA ASP A 280 -3.87 -29.65 5.80
C ASP A 280 -2.92 -28.42 5.75
N TYR A 281 -2.94 -27.68 4.65
CA TYR A 281 -1.95 -26.65 4.32
C TYR A 281 -2.59 -25.38 3.74
N THR A 282 -1.87 -24.28 3.84
CA THR A 282 -2.13 -23.08 3.06
C THR A 282 -1.71 -23.29 1.61
N ASN A 283 -2.60 -23.00 0.65
CA ASN A 283 -2.32 -23.03 -0.77
C ASN A 283 -2.76 -21.71 -1.40
N THR A 284 -1.83 -21.02 -2.07
CA THR A 284 -2.06 -19.67 -2.57
C THR A 284 -1.24 -19.38 -3.84
N HIS A 285 -1.42 -18.20 -4.44
CA HIS A 285 -0.70 -17.71 -5.63
C HIS A 285 -0.70 -18.73 -6.79
N PRO A 286 -1.86 -19.15 -7.29
CA PRO A 286 -1.95 -20.10 -8.38
C PRO A 286 -1.50 -19.48 -9.70
N PHE A 287 -0.73 -20.26 -10.48
CA PHE A 287 -0.40 -19.96 -11.86
C PHE A 287 -0.43 -21.23 -12.70
N LEU A 288 -1.42 -21.39 -13.58
CA LEU A 288 -1.51 -22.53 -14.49
C LEU A 288 -0.82 -22.19 -15.81
N ALA A 289 0.33 -22.78 -16.05
CA ALA A 289 1.07 -22.66 -17.30
C ALA A 289 0.69 -23.76 -18.28
N THR A 290 0.58 -23.44 -19.58
CA THR A 290 0.56 -24.42 -20.65
C THR A 290 1.94 -24.40 -21.32
N THR A 291 2.72 -25.45 -21.12
CA THR A 291 4.09 -25.54 -21.65
C THR A 291 4.12 -25.70 -23.18
N ASN A 292 5.29 -25.53 -23.79
CA ASN A 292 5.50 -25.73 -25.22
C ASN A 292 5.18 -27.18 -25.67
N THR A 293 5.21 -28.15 -24.77
CA THR A 293 4.79 -29.53 -24.99
C THR A 293 3.29 -29.75 -24.79
N ARG A 294 2.50 -28.66 -24.61
CA ARG A 294 1.07 -28.67 -24.32
C ARG A 294 0.70 -29.34 -22.98
N GLU A 295 1.64 -29.55 -22.11
CA GLU A 295 1.37 -29.99 -20.75
C GLU A 295 0.91 -28.81 -19.92
N GLN A 296 -0.08 -29.02 -19.03
CA GLN A 296 -0.53 -28.02 -18.08
C GLN A 296 0.09 -28.31 -16.72
N VAL A 297 0.77 -27.29 -16.17
CA VAL A 297 1.43 -27.35 -14.86
C VAL A 297 0.92 -26.21 -14.00
N LEU A 298 0.32 -26.54 -12.86
CA LEU A 298 -0.07 -25.59 -11.84
C LEU A 298 1.15 -25.32 -10.95
N TYR A 299 1.65 -24.09 -10.98
CA TYR A 299 2.57 -23.55 -9.98
C TYR A 299 1.76 -22.90 -8.88
N PHE A 300 2.14 -23.09 -7.64
CA PHE A 300 1.46 -22.49 -6.50
C PHE A 300 2.37 -22.42 -5.29
N VAL A 301 1.98 -21.64 -4.28
CA VAL A 301 2.71 -21.47 -3.02
C VAL A 301 2.02 -22.28 -1.92
N SER A 302 2.80 -23.00 -1.12
CA SER A 302 2.27 -23.78 0.00
C SER A 302 3.29 -23.91 1.14
N ASP A 303 2.77 -23.99 2.37
CA ASP A 303 3.52 -24.31 3.60
C ASP A 303 3.54 -25.82 3.92
N ARG A 304 3.24 -26.66 2.92
CA ARG A 304 3.17 -28.12 3.08
C ARG A 304 4.52 -28.73 3.44
N SER A 305 4.45 -29.82 4.20
CA SER A 305 5.65 -30.60 4.57
C SER A 305 6.37 -31.14 3.34
N GLY A 306 7.72 -31.17 3.39
CA GLY A 306 8.59 -31.57 2.28
C GLY A 306 9.13 -30.39 1.48
N GLY A 307 8.75 -29.15 1.83
CA GLY A 307 9.40 -27.92 1.39
C GLY A 307 10.69 -27.64 2.16
N LYS A 308 11.25 -26.46 1.99
CA LYS A 308 12.49 -26.01 2.65
C LYS A 308 12.25 -24.89 3.66
N GLY A 309 11.30 -23.99 3.37
CA GLY A 309 11.08 -22.74 4.08
C GLY A 309 9.71 -22.60 4.74
N ALA A 310 9.36 -21.36 5.05
CA ALA A 310 8.05 -21.05 5.62
C ALA A 310 6.94 -21.24 4.59
N THR A 311 7.17 -20.76 3.37
CA THR A 311 6.32 -21.03 2.18
C THR A 311 7.22 -21.30 0.98
N ASP A 312 6.88 -22.31 0.21
CA ASP A 312 7.64 -22.78 -0.92
C ASP A 312 6.82 -22.76 -2.21
N ILE A 313 7.49 -22.69 -3.36
CA ILE A 313 6.86 -22.89 -4.66
C ILE A 313 6.79 -24.39 -4.96
N TRP A 314 5.60 -24.84 -5.28
CA TRP A 314 5.25 -26.20 -5.66
C TRP A 314 4.74 -26.24 -7.09
N SER A 315 4.84 -27.39 -7.71
CA SER A 315 4.26 -27.65 -9.03
C SER A 315 3.45 -28.94 -9.03
N ALA A 316 2.33 -28.95 -9.75
CA ALA A 316 1.51 -30.14 -9.96
C ALA A 316 1.08 -30.21 -11.42
N LYS A 317 1.38 -31.33 -12.10
CA LYS A 317 0.94 -31.56 -13.48
C LYS A 317 -0.56 -31.85 -13.49
N ARG A 318 -1.31 -31.11 -14.33
CA ARG A 318 -2.74 -31.29 -14.53
C ARG A 318 -3.00 -32.46 -15.48
N THR A 319 -3.89 -33.36 -15.12
CA THR A 319 -4.24 -34.55 -15.90
C THR A 319 -5.70 -34.57 -16.38
N GLY A 320 -6.52 -33.68 -15.87
CA GLY A 320 -7.94 -33.53 -16.22
C GLY A 320 -8.46 -32.17 -15.81
N LYS A 321 -9.77 -31.90 -15.95
CA LYS A 321 -10.36 -30.58 -15.65
C LYS A 321 -9.99 -30.08 -14.26
N ASN A 322 -10.05 -30.93 -13.24
CA ASN A 322 -9.69 -30.63 -11.85
C ASN A 322 -8.93 -31.80 -11.22
N ASN A 323 -8.07 -32.46 -11.98
CA ASN A 323 -7.23 -33.57 -11.51
C ASN A 323 -5.76 -33.20 -11.69
N TYR A 324 -4.98 -33.39 -10.64
CA TYR A 324 -3.57 -33.07 -10.59
C TYR A 324 -2.77 -34.24 -10.04
N LEU A 325 -1.55 -34.43 -10.55
CA LEU A 325 -0.60 -35.35 -9.93
C LEU A 325 -0.15 -34.80 -8.57
N THR A 326 0.44 -35.66 -7.76
CA THR A 326 1.02 -35.26 -6.46
C THR A 326 1.96 -34.08 -6.63
N PRO A 327 1.76 -32.99 -5.87
CA PRO A 327 2.60 -31.82 -5.92
C PRO A 327 4.07 -32.13 -5.57
N SER A 328 4.99 -31.50 -6.28
CA SER A 328 6.42 -31.58 -6.02
C SER A 328 7.01 -30.20 -5.75
N PRO A 329 7.90 -30.04 -4.74
CA PRO A 329 8.55 -28.76 -4.48
C PRO A 329 9.56 -28.42 -5.56
N LEU A 330 9.69 -27.15 -5.91
CA LEU A 330 10.76 -26.68 -6.79
C LEU A 330 12.05 -26.47 -5.98
N SER A 331 12.72 -27.57 -5.63
CA SER A 331 13.86 -27.55 -4.70
C SER A 331 15.03 -26.66 -5.12
N THR A 332 15.22 -26.37 -6.41
CA THR A 332 16.25 -25.46 -6.92
C THR A 332 15.89 -23.98 -6.67
N VAL A 333 14.60 -23.68 -6.60
CA VAL A 333 14.04 -22.33 -6.43
C VAL A 333 13.88 -22.00 -4.95
N ASN A 334 13.42 -22.96 -4.17
CA ASN A 334 13.06 -22.80 -2.77
C ASN A 334 14.28 -22.68 -1.84
N THR A 335 14.14 -21.85 -0.81
CA THR A 335 15.15 -21.61 0.25
C THR A 335 14.61 -21.97 1.63
N THR A 336 15.32 -21.62 2.70
CA THR A 336 14.84 -21.75 4.08
C THR A 336 13.90 -20.61 4.51
N GLU A 337 13.76 -19.59 3.67
CA GLU A 337 12.84 -18.48 3.89
C GLU A 337 11.56 -18.67 3.04
N SER A 338 10.90 -17.59 2.62
CA SER A 338 9.67 -17.69 1.83
C SER A 338 9.91 -17.41 0.35
N GLU A 339 9.29 -18.23 -0.50
CA GLU A 339 9.13 -18.00 -1.92
C GLU A 339 7.66 -17.84 -2.29
N VAL A 340 7.35 -16.80 -3.08
CA VAL A 340 5.96 -16.41 -3.40
C VAL A 340 5.79 -15.97 -4.85
N THR A 341 4.56 -15.80 -5.29
CA THR A 341 4.15 -15.18 -6.57
C THR A 341 4.81 -15.78 -7.81
N PRO A 342 4.69 -17.11 -8.06
CA PRO A 342 5.20 -17.72 -9.28
C PRO A 342 4.46 -17.22 -10.53
N PHE A 343 5.20 -16.85 -11.56
CA PHE A 343 4.73 -16.52 -12.90
C PHE A 343 5.62 -17.21 -13.93
N PHE A 344 5.09 -18.10 -14.75
CA PHE A 344 5.85 -18.82 -15.75
C PHE A 344 5.65 -18.22 -17.14
N ASP A 345 6.70 -17.63 -17.70
CA ASP A 345 6.73 -17.16 -19.07
C ASP A 345 7.06 -18.32 -20.02
N VAL A 346 6.07 -18.80 -20.71
CA VAL A 346 6.17 -19.95 -21.64
C VAL A 346 7.09 -19.65 -22.82
N ASP A 347 7.03 -18.43 -23.35
CA ASP A 347 7.83 -18.06 -24.53
C ASP A 347 9.34 -18.09 -24.24
N SER A 348 9.78 -17.60 -23.09
CA SER A 348 11.19 -17.65 -22.68
C SER A 348 11.55 -18.90 -21.88
N ASN A 349 10.58 -19.77 -21.60
CA ASN A 349 10.71 -20.92 -20.70
C ASN A 349 11.34 -20.55 -19.36
N GLN A 350 10.77 -19.52 -18.70
CA GLN A 350 11.34 -18.91 -17.51
C GLN A 350 10.29 -18.72 -16.42
N LEU A 351 10.60 -19.16 -15.21
CA LEU A 351 9.82 -18.86 -14.01
C LEU A 351 10.33 -17.57 -13.39
N TYR A 352 9.42 -16.63 -13.17
CA TYR A 352 9.62 -15.48 -12.29
C TYR A 352 8.95 -15.77 -10.95
N PHE A 353 9.57 -15.36 -9.87
CA PHE A 353 9.05 -15.53 -8.51
C PHE A 353 9.69 -14.50 -7.59
N ALA A 354 9.17 -14.35 -6.38
CA ALA A 354 9.79 -13.51 -5.37
C ALA A 354 10.28 -14.36 -4.19
N SER A 355 11.40 -13.98 -3.58
CA SER A 355 12.05 -14.71 -2.49
C SER A 355 12.68 -13.78 -1.46
N GLU A 356 12.63 -14.20 -0.20
CA GLU A 356 13.35 -13.60 0.92
C GLU A 356 14.75 -14.23 1.14
N GLY A 357 14.99 -15.42 0.62
CA GLY A 357 16.15 -16.24 0.96
C GLY A 357 17.34 -16.14 0.02
N TRP A 358 17.16 -15.75 -1.24
CA TRP A 358 18.26 -15.53 -2.18
C TRP A 358 18.95 -14.19 -1.95
N ASN A 359 20.21 -14.04 -2.41
CA ASN A 359 20.94 -12.79 -2.32
C ASN A 359 20.24 -11.69 -3.12
N GLY A 360 19.92 -10.56 -2.46
CA GLY A 360 19.12 -9.50 -3.07
C GLY A 360 19.31 -8.15 -2.42
N PHE A 361 18.57 -7.16 -2.92
CA PHE A 361 18.63 -5.76 -2.48
C PHE A 361 17.72 -5.52 -1.26
N GLY A 362 16.49 -6.06 -1.28
CA GLY A 362 15.43 -5.75 -0.33
C GLY A 362 15.08 -6.87 0.65
N GLY A 363 13.88 -6.76 1.22
CA GLY A 363 13.30 -7.83 2.04
C GLY A 363 12.90 -9.01 1.18
N ILE A 364 12.05 -8.73 0.19
CA ILE A 364 11.63 -9.68 -0.85
C ILE A 364 12.07 -9.12 -2.19
N ASP A 365 12.73 -9.92 -3.00
CA ASP A 365 13.18 -9.56 -4.34
C ASP A 365 12.61 -10.50 -5.41
N ILE A 366 12.45 -10.00 -6.63
CA ILE A 366 12.04 -10.78 -7.81
C ILE A 366 13.26 -11.48 -8.42
N TYR A 367 13.09 -12.78 -8.69
CA TYR A 367 14.08 -13.64 -9.34
C TYR A 367 13.50 -14.25 -10.61
N LYS A 368 14.39 -14.70 -11.47
CA LYS A 368 14.09 -15.45 -12.69
C LYS A 368 14.88 -16.74 -12.71
N TRP A 369 14.23 -17.83 -13.08
CA TRP A 369 14.84 -19.16 -13.12
C TRP A 369 14.41 -19.92 -14.38
N LYS A 370 15.36 -20.55 -15.04
CA LYS A 370 15.10 -21.50 -16.13
C LYS A 370 15.16 -22.93 -15.60
N PRO A 371 14.29 -23.86 -16.06
CA PRO A 371 14.23 -25.25 -15.53
C PRO A 371 15.55 -26.01 -15.48
N ASN A 372 16.53 -25.65 -16.29
CA ASN A 372 17.85 -26.28 -16.32
C ASN A 372 18.94 -25.49 -15.57
N ALA A 373 18.60 -24.34 -14.96
CA ALA A 373 19.55 -23.55 -14.20
C ALA A 373 19.73 -24.12 -12.78
N THR A 374 20.95 -24.12 -12.28
CA THR A 374 21.27 -24.60 -10.92
C THR A 374 20.91 -23.60 -9.83
N ILE A 375 20.84 -22.30 -10.17
CA ILE A 375 20.48 -21.21 -9.25
C ILE A 375 19.60 -20.19 -9.97
N PRO A 376 18.67 -19.53 -9.27
CA PRO A 376 17.93 -18.37 -9.79
C PRO A 376 18.84 -17.15 -9.94
N GLN A 377 18.44 -16.24 -10.83
CA GLN A 377 19.08 -14.94 -11.03
C GLN A 377 18.18 -13.83 -10.48
N ASN A 378 18.74 -12.91 -9.72
CA ASN A 378 18.04 -11.69 -9.31
C ASN A 378 17.67 -10.84 -10.54
N ALA A 379 16.49 -10.23 -10.55
CA ALA A 379 16.01 -9.45 -11.69
C ALA A 379 16.75 -8.07 -11.84
N GLY A 380 17.65 -7.73 -10.92
CA GLY A 380 18.49 -6.53 -10.96
C GLY A 380 17.89 -5.31 -10.27
N ASN A 381 18.73 -4.31 -10.00
CA ASN A 381 18.43 -3.13 -9.18
C ASN A 381 17.45 -2.12 -9.82
N LYS A 382 17.04 -2.33 -11.07
CA LYS A 382 15.98 -1.52 -11.69
C LYS A 382 14.59 -2.08 -11.39
N ILE A 383 14.47 -3.40 -11.33
CA ILE A 383 13.23 -4.09 -10.98
C ILE A 383 13.13 -4.20 -9.46
N ASN A 384 14.18 -4.72 -8.82
CA ASN A 384 14.26 -4.83 -7.37
C ASN A 384 14.78 -3.54 -6.72
N SER A 385 14.32 -3.27 -5.51
CA SER A 385 14.64 -2.11 -4.69
C SER A 385 15.12 -2.57 -3.29
N PRO A 386 15.57 -1.66 -2.42
CA PRO A 386 15.82 -2.04 -1.03
C PRO A 386 14.56 -2.46 -0.25
N ALA A 387 13.37 -2.12 -0.74
CA ALA A 387 12.09 -2.48 -0.14
C ALA A 387 11.66 -3.92 -0.51
N ASN A 388 10.36 -4.19 -0.55
CA ASN A 388 9.82 -5.49 -0.96
C ASN A 388 9.31 -5.40 -2.40
N ASP A 389 9.71 -6.31 -3.27
CA ASP A 389 9.35 -6.36 -4.68
C ASP A 389 8.85 -7.76 -5.05
N PHE A 390 7.61 -7.89 -5.56
CA PHE A 390 7.00 -9.19 -5.85
C PHE A 390 5.86 -9.10 -6.89
N GLY A 391 5.24 -10.22 -7.23
CA GLY A 391 4.08 -10.25 -8.13
C GLY A 391 4.40 -9.85 -9.56
N PHE A 392 5.56 -10.28 -10.08
CA PHE A 392 5.96 -9.98 -11.45
C PHE A 392 5.07 -10.68 -12.47
N VAL A 393 4.59 -9.93 -13.48
CA VAL A 393 3.88 -10.47 -14.64
C VAL A 393 4.21 -9.71 -15.91
N LEU A 394 4.07 -10.35 -17.06
CA LEU A 394 4.12 -9.72 -18.37
C LEU A 394 2.71 -9.48 -18.89
N SER A 395 2.49 -8.39 -19.62
CA SER A 395 1.27 -8.23 -20.41
C SER A 395 1.21 -9.29 -21.52
N ALA A 396 0.00 -9.63 -21.97
CA ALA A 396 -0.17 -10.66 -23.00
C ALA A 396 0.55 -10.33 -24.32
N ASP A 397 0.63 -9.03 -24.66
CA ASP A 397 1.42 -8.53 -25.81
C ASP A 397 2.91 -8.41 -25.50
N ARG A 398 3.35 -8.77 -24.31
CA ARG A 398 4.74 -8.68 -23.80
C ARG A 398 5.33 -7.26 -23.80
N GLY A 399 4.57 -6.25 -24.16
CA GLY A 399 5.04 -4.86 -24.29
C GLY A 399 5.35 -4.22 -22.93
N LYS A 400 4.78 -4.76 -21.85
CA LYS A 400 4.96 -4.26 -20.48
C LYS A 400 5.15 -5.39 -19.48
N ALA A 401 5.93 -5.11 -18.46
CA ALA A 401 5.95 -5.88 -17.21
C ALA A 401 5.33 -5.06 -16.09
N TYR A 402 4.66 -5.75 -15.16
CA TYR A 402 4.08 -5.16 -13.95
C TYR A 402 4.57 -5.93 -12.72
N PHE A 403 4.67 -5.26 -11.60
CA PHE A 403 5.00 -5.88 -10.32
C PHE A 403 4.55 -4.95 -9.17
N ALA A 404 4.45 -5.49 -7.96
CA ALA A 404 4.09 -4.75 -6.77
C ALA A 404 5.35 -4.43 -5.94
N THR A 405 5.37 -3.25 -5.33
CA THR A 405 6.47 -2.83 -4.45
C THR A 405 6.04 -1.74 -3.49
N ASN A 406 6.65 -1.71 -2.31
CA ASN A 406 6.50 -0.63 -1.33
C ASN A 406 7.74 0.30 -1.29
N ARG A 407 8.44 0.44 -2.42
CA ARG A 407 9.57 1.35 -2.56
C ARG A 407 9.18 2.81 -2.38
N LYS A 408 10.12 3.66 -2.00
CA LYS A 408 9.90 5.12 -1.95
C LYS A 408 9.35 5.64 -3.28
N GLY A 409 8.30 6.47 -3.20
CA GLY A 409 7.57 6.96 -4.37
C GLY A 409 6.26 6.21 -4.64
N SER A 410 5.95 5.14 -3.90
CA SER A 410 4.62 4.56 -3.81
C SER A 410 3.69 5.49 -3.03
N PHE A 411 2.37 5.34 -3.21
CA PHE A 411 1.40 6.04 -2.37
C PHE A 411 1.41 5.47 -0.96
N PHE A 412 1.05 6.28 0.01
CA PHE A 412 1.02 5.84 1.40
C PHE A 412 -0.05 6.58 2.19
N ILE A 413 -0.59 5.94 3.22
CA ILE A 413 -1.54 6.55 4.16
C ILE A 413 -0.78 7.20 5.31
N LYS A 414 0.21 6.50 5.87
CA LYS A 414 0.82 6.84 7.16
C LYS A 414 2.35 6.77 7.19
N ALA A 415 2.96 5.97 6.31
CA ALA A 415 4.41 5.85 6.19
C ALA A 415 4.80 5.59 4.72
N GLU A 416 5.89 6.17 4.25
CA GLU A 416 6.31 6.10 2.83
C GLU A 416 6.43 4.68 2.26
N THR A 417 6.57 3.67 3.10
CA THR A 417 6.77 2.27 2.69
C THR A 417 5.73 1.31 3.26
N CYS A 418 4.66 1.82 3.85
CA CYS A 418 3.63 0.98 4.48
C CYS A 418 2.85 0.14 3.47
N CYS A 419 2.68 0.66 2.27
CA CYS A 419 1.68 0.22 1.32
C CYS A 419 2.34 -0.17 -0.01
N TYR A 420 1.78 -1.18 -0.66
CA TYR A 420 2.29 -1.66 -1.94
C TYR A 420 1.56 -0.99 -3.08
N ASP A 421 2.30 -0.63 -4.13
CA ASP A 421 1.78 -0.09 -5.38
C ASP A 421 2.22 -0.94 -6.57
N ILE A 422 1.45 -0.88 -7.64
CA ILE A 422 1.80 -1.48 -8.92
C ILE A 422 2.73 -0.53 -9.68
N TRP A 423 3.88 -1.05 -10.07
CA TRP A 423 4.85 -0.41 -10.91
C TRP A 423 4.99 -1.17 -12.22
N SER A 424 5.50 -0.52 -13.24
CA SER A 424 5.67 -1.13 -14.57
C SER A 424 6.91 -0.65 -15.28
N TYR A 425 7.35 -1.41 -16.28
CA TYR A 425 8.31 -0.95 -17.27
C TYR A 425 7.97 -1.48 -18.67
N ALA A 426 8.42 -0.77 -19.69
CA ALA A 426 8.33 -1.23 -21.08
C ALA A 426 9.45 -2.26 -21.32
N THR A 427 9.10 -3.46 -21.80
CA THR A 427 10.07 -4.54 -22.04
C THR A 427 10.90 -4.34 -23.29
N GLY A 428 10.44 -3.51 -24.22
CA GLY A 428 11.00 -3.38 -25.56
C GLY A 428 10.56 -4.49 -26.53
N GLU A 429 9.87 -5.52 -26.03
CA GLU A 429 9.31 -6.62 -26.82
C GLU A 429 7.84 -6.30 -27.16
N LYS A 430 7.37 -6.66 -28.35
CA LYS A 430 5.95 -6.63 -28.69
C LYS A 430 5.59 -7.88 -29.49
N LYS A 431 4.65 -8.65 -28.97
CA LYS A 431 4.02 -9.77 -29.67
C LYS A 431 2.66 -9.32 -30.21
N LEU A 432 2.41 -9.53 -31.49
CA LEU A 432 1.06 -9.30 -32.05
C LEU A 432 0.11 -10.32 -31.41
N VAL A 433 -0.76 -9.85 -30.52
CA VAL A 433 -1.83 -10.68 -29.94
C VAL A 433 -2.86 -10.92 -31.07
N LYS A 434 -2.90 -12.13 -31.60
CA LYS A 434 -3.97 -12.54 -32.51
C LYS A 434 -5.28 -12.61 -31.72
N ALA A 435 -6.23 -11.75 -32.04
CA ALA A 435 -7.60 -11.88 -31.58
C ALA A 435 -8.13 -13.23 -32.08
N ILE A 436 -8.38 -14.15 -31.19
CA ILE A 436 -9.06 -15.42 -31.52
C ILE A 436 -10.57 -15.07 -31.62
N ASP A 437 -11.00 -14.85 -32.85
CA ASP A 437 -12.43 -14.71 -33.14
C ASP A 437 -13.07 -16.09 -33.02
N SER A 438 -13.96 -16.25 -32.05
CA SER A 438 -14.59 -17.53 -31.68
C SER A 438 -15.73 -17.96 -32.61
N THR A 439 -15.77 -17.47 -33.85
CA THR A 439 -16.85 -17.77 -34.82
C THR A 439 -16.39 -18.28 -36.17
N LEU A 440 -15.32 -19.06 -36.23
CA LEU A 440 -14.97 -19.80 -37.46
C LEU A 440 -15.13 -21.28 -37.28
N THR A 441 -16.31 -21.80 -37.69
CA THR A 441 -16.51 -23.21 -38.00
C THR A 441 -15.70 -23.57 -39.25
N LEU A 442 -14.74 -24.49 -39.06
CA LEU A 442 -13.89 -25.01 -40.14
C LEU A 442 -14.71 -25.85 -41.09
N SER A 443 -14.75 -25.43 -42.37
CA SER A 443 -14.93 -26.34 -43.49
C SER A 443 -14.26 -25.75 -44.75
N ALA A 444 -13.00 -26.14 -45.00
CA ALA A 444 -12.38 -26.34 -46.31
C ALA A 444 -10.85 -26.57 -46.22
N PRO A 445 -10.21 -27.25 -47.15
CA PRO A 445 -8.93 -27.88 -46.96
C PRO A 445 -7.73 -26.96 -47.18
N LEU A 446 -6.60 -27.27 -46.50
CA LEU A 446 -5.31 -26.60 -46.61
C LEU A 446 -4.79 -26.63 -48.05
N VAL A 447 -4.49 -25.44 -48.60
CA VAL A 447 -3.54 -25.31 -49.71
C VAL A 447 -2.28 -24.66 -49.16
N ALA A 448 -1.17 -25.38 -49.25
CA ALA A 448 0.16 -24.93 -48.86
C ALA A 448 0.65 -23.88 -49.88
N LEU A 449 0.90 -22.66 -49.43
CA LEU A 449 1.64 -21.63 -50.18
C LEU A 449 3.04 -21.48 -49.55
N THR A 450 4.04 -21.93 -50.27
CA THR A 450 5.45 -21.61 -50.02
C THR A 450 5.71 -20.19 -50.55
N VAL A 451 6.14 -19.29 -49.65
CA VAL A 451 6.62 -17.95 -50.05
C VAL A 451 8.16 -17.97 -49.94
N LYS A 452 8.80 -17.75 -51.06
CA LYS A 452 10.22 -17.42 -51.17
C LYS A 452 10.44 -15.94 -50.99
N ASP A 453 11.58 -15.62 -50.38
CA ASP A 453 12.10 -14.29 -50.06
C ASP A 453 11.99 -13.25 -51.17
N SER A 454 11.58 -12.03 -50.80
CA SER A 454 12.31 -10.79 -51.08
C SER A 454 11.61 -9.58 -50.44
N LEU A 455 12.36 -8.85 -49.62
CA LEU A 455 11.94 -7.58 -49.03
C LEU A 455 11.64 -6.53 -50.10
N LYS A 456 10.42 -6.00 -50.10
CA LYS A 456 10.12 -4.61 -50.47
C LYS A 456 9.07 -4.10 -49.47
N VAL A 457 9.43 -3.02 -48.83
CA VAL A 457 8.56 -2.30 -47.89
C VAL A 457 7.61 -1.46 -48.76
N ASP A 458 6.36 -1.85 -48.86
CA ASP A 458 5.28 -0.98 -49.31
C ASP A 458 4.37 -0.68 -48.13
N THR A 459 4.28 0.59 -47.82
CA THR A 459 3.46 1.15 -46.76
C THR A 459 1.98 0.98 -47.11
N ILE A 460 1.28 0.04 -46.51
CA ILE A 460 -0.18 -0.04 -46.62
C ILE A 460 -0.79 0.85 -45.55
N VAL A 461 -1.34 1.98 -45.99
CA VAL A 461 -2.15 2.86 -45.14
C VAL A 461 -3.48 2.16 -44.86
N GLY A 462 -3.63 1.62 -43.66
CA GLY A 462 -4.87 1.03 -43.19
C GLY A 462 -5.80 2.09 -42.57
N LYS A 463 -7.01 2.22 -43.06
CA LYS A 463 -8.06 3.05 -42.45
C LYS A 463 -8.57 2.38 -41.18
N THR A 464 -8.26 2.96 -40.03
CA THR A 464 -8.79 2.49 -38.73
C THR A 464 -9.98 3.37 -38.32
N THR A 465 -11.14 2.77 -38.10
CA THR A 465 -12.33 3.45 -37.56
C THR A 465 -12.30 3.38 -36.05
N VAL A 466 -12.18 4.51 -35.36
CA VAL A 466 -12.28 4.59 -33.90
C VAL A 466 -13.70 5.00 -33.55
N VAL A 467 -14.41 4.12 -32.80
CA VAL A 467 -15.74 4.40 -32.26
C VAL A 467 -15.58 4.75 -30.78
N ILE A 468 -15.83 5.99 -30.43
CA ILE A 468 -15.90 6.46 -29.06
C ILE A 468 -17.35 6.41 -28.60
N LYS A 469 -17.70 5.49 -27.72
CA LYS A 469 -19.02 5.45 -27.05
C LYS A 469 -18.87 6.05 -25.66
N ASP A 470 -19.28 7.29 -25.52
CA ASP A 470 -19.66 7.87 -24.24
C ASP A 470 -21.10 8.40 -24.35
N THR A 471 -21.81 8.41 -23.25
CA THR A 471 -23.22 8.75 -23.07
C THR A 471 -23.53 10.25 -23.29
N VAL A 472 -23.06 10.80 -24.41
CA VAL A 472 -23.40 12.12 -24.96
C VAL A 472 -23.37 11.96 -26.46
N PRO A 473 -24.18 12.66 -27.30
CA PRO A 473 -24.56 12.24 -28.63
C PRO A 473 -23.38 11.88 -29.54
N VAL A 474 -23.52 10.72 -30.17
CA VAL A 474 -22.54 10.11 -31.06
C VAL A 474 -22.22 11.04 -32.24
N ILE A 475 -21.02 11.60 -32.25
CA ILE A 475 -20.42 12.20 -33.44
C ILE A 475 -19.52 11.13 -34.05
N THR A 476 -20.00 10.48 -35.11
CA THR A 476 -19.18 9.59 -35.93
C THR A 476 -18.38 10.44 -36.90
N GLN A 477 -17.13 10.73 -36.63
CA GLN A 477 -16.18 11.26 -37.61
C GLN A 477 -15.15 10.19 -37.96
N LYS A 478 -14.97 9.92 -39.25
CA LYS A 478 -13.83 9.16 -39.75
C LYS A 478 -12.58 10.02 -39.64
N ILE A 479 -11.63 9.58 -38.84
CA ILE A 479 -10.36 10.30 -38.61
C ILE A 479 -9.27 9.58 -39.42
N ASP A 480 -8.64 10.30 -40.35
CA ASP A 480 -7.46 9.86 -41.08
C ASP A 480 -6.20 10.28 -40.30
N VAL A 481 -5.39 9.30 -39.85
CA VAL A 481 -4.27 9.52 -38.88
C VAL A 481 -2.99 10.00 -39.58
N SER A 482 -3.02 10.29 -40.89
CA SER A 482 -1.84 10.70 -41.62
C SER A 482 -1.55 12.21 -41.63
N ASP A 483 -2.39 13.03 -40.99
CA ASP A 483 -2.26 14.49 -41.01
C ASP A 483 -2.09 15.09 -39.60
N SER A 484 -1.32 16.15 -39.46
CA SER A 484 -1.09 16.91 -38.23
C SER A 484 -2.37 17.41 -37.55
N SER A 485 -3.45 17.57 -38.32
CA SER A 485 -4.80 17.90 -37.84
C SER A 485 -5.40 16.79 -36.97
N SER A 486 -5.14 15.52 -37.26
CA SER A 486 -5.65 14.36 -36.52
C SER A 486 -4.99 14.23 -35.15
N LEU A 487 -3.70 14.53 -35.02
CA LEU A 487 -2.98 14.63 -33.72
C LEU A 487 -3.57 15.74 -32.84
N THR A 488 -3.96 16.86 -33.44
CA THR A 488 -4.58 17.98 -32.74
C THR A 488 -5.98 17.61 -32.21
N ILE A 489 -6.77 16.87 -32.96
CA ILE A 489 -8.11 16.41 -32.56
C ILE A 489 -8.00 15.40 -31.40
N LEU A 490 -7.04 14.45 -31.44
CA LEU A 490 -6.78 13.49 -30.35
C LEU A 490 -6.30 14.19 -29.08
N GLN A 491 -5.46 15.21 -29.20
CA GLN A 491 -5.03 16.04 -28.08
C GLN A 491 -6.19 16.84 -27.47
N LEU A 492 -7.06 17.42 -28.33
CA LEU A 492 -8.27 18.13 -27.88
C LEU A 492 -9.26 17.21 -27.16
N ALA A 493 -9.49 16.00 -27.67
CA ALA A 493 -10.36 15.00 -27.04
C ALA A 493 -9.80 14.59 -25.67
N LYS A 494 -8.49 14.29 -25.58
CA LYS A 494 -7.81 13.96 -24.34
C LYS A 494 -7.88 15.09 -23.32
N THR A 495 -7.71 16.33 -23.76
CA THR A 495 -7.83 17.54 -22.92
C THR A 495 -9.24 17.71 -22.36
N LYS A 496 -10.29 17.55 -23.20
CA LYS A 496 -11.70 17.63 -22.76
C LYS A 496 -12.01 16.56 -21.70
N THR A 497 -11.55 15.33 -21.90
CA THR A 497 -11.74 14.23 -20.95
C THR A 497 -11.02 14.49 -19.63
N THR A 498 -9.78 14.97 -19.64
CA THR A 498 -9.03 15.32 -18.43
C THR A 498 -9.69 16.46 -17.67
N THR A 499 -10.15 17.50 -18.37
CA THR A 499 -10.88 18.63 -17.79
C THR A 499 -12.18 18.17 -17.12
N ALA A 500 -12.95 17.31 -17.77
CA ALA A 500 -14.20 16.77 -17.22
C ALA A 500 -13.95 15.94 -15.96
N LYS A 501 -12.94 15.08 -15.98
CA LYS A 501 -12.52 14.28 -14.82
C LYS A 501 -12.10 15.16 -13.64
N LEU A 502 -11.27 16.17 -13.89
CA LEU A 502 -10.79 17.07 -12.86
C LEU A 502 -11.93 17.89 -12.23
N LYS A 503 -12.88 18.36 -13.04
CA LYS A 503 -14.09 19.04 -12.55
C LYS A 503 -15.02 18.12 -11.76
N GLY A 504 -15.09 16.84 -12.14
CA GLY A 504 -15.91 15.84 -11.46
C GLY A 504 -15.41 15.45 -10.06
N LEU A 505 -14.18 15.82 -9.70
CA LEU A 505 -13.64 15.61 -8.36
C LEU A 505 -13.96 16.76 -7.39
N LEU A 506 -14.52 17.84 -7.87
CA LEU A 506 -14.83 19.00 -7.03
C LEU A 506 -16.21 18.88 -6.33
N PRO A 507 -16.35 19.41 -5.09
CA PRO A 507 -15.29 20.02 -4.29
C PRO A 507 -14.40 19.00 -3.58
N VAL A 508 -13.09 19.27 -3.50
CA VAL A 508 -12.19 18.50 -2.63
C VAL A 508 -12.18 19.16 -1.27
N THR A 509 -12.70 18.46 -0.26
CA THR A 509 -12.88 19.00 1.11
C THR A 509 -11.89 18.36 2.07
N LEU A 510 -11.09 19.19 2.75
CA LEU A 510 -9.99 18.79 3.62
C LEU A 510 -10.23 19.30 5.04
N TYR A 511 -10.15 18.43 6.03
CA TYR A 511 -10.53 18.74 7.41
C TYR A 511 -9.33 18.94 8.32
N PHE A 512 -9.52 19.73 9.38
CA PHE A 512 -8.50 20.09 10.36
C PHE A 512 -9.02 19.91 11.79
N HIS A 513 -8.12 19.59 12.71
CA HIS A 513 -8.41 19.69 14.12
C HIS A 513 -8.67 21.16 14.52
N ASN A 514 -9.26 21.34 15.71
CA ASN A 514 -9.51 22.67 16.23
C ASN A 514 -8.21 23.46 16.35
N ASP A 515 -8.26 24.72 15.88
CA ASP A 515 -7.16 25.69 15.91
C ASP A 515 -5.85 25.25 15.23
N GLU A 516 -5.90 24.19 14.40
CA GLU A 516 -4.76 23.74 13.60
C GLU A 516 -4.84 24.24 12.14
N PRO A 517 -3.66 24.42 11.47
CA PRO A 517 -2.29 24.17 11.95
C PRO A 517 -1.75 25.30 12.84
N GLU A 518 -0.81 24.95 13.73
CA GLU A 518 -0.07 25.85 14.63
C GLU A 518 -0.98 26.74 15.48
N CYS A 519 -1.61 26.11 16.48
CA CYS A 519 -2.57 26.80 17.33
C CYS A 519 -2.03 28.08 17.99
N CYS A 520 -2.98 28.92 18.44
CA CYS A 520 -2.81 30.01 19.39
C CYS A 520 -1.97 31.20 18.87
N ASN A 521 -1.94 31.44 17.55
CA ASN A 521 -1.22 32.57 16.97
C ASN A 521 -2.05 33.31 15.89
N LEU A 522 -1.68 34.56 15.60
CA LEU A 522 -2.35 35.44 14.62
C LEU A 522 -1.69 35.45 13.23
N ARG A 523 -0.82 34.48 12.92
CA ARG A 523 -0.24 34.37 11.59
C ARG A 523 -1.29 33.86 10.60
N ASP A 524 -1.18 34.23 9.35
CA ASP A 524 -1.97 33.81 8.21
C ASP A 524 -1.28 32.75 7.35
N SER A 525 -0.08 32.32 7.76
CA SER A 525 0.79 31.36 7.09
C SER A 525 1.36 30.33 8.06
N THR A 526 1.81 29.20 7.54
CA THR A 526 2.41 28.09 8.30
C THR A 526 3.50 27.40 7.47
N PRO A 527 4.59 26.88 8.08
CA PRO A 527 5.53 26.03 7.39
C PRO A 527 5.04 24.58 7.22
N LEU A 528 4.00 24.17 7.94
CA LEU A 528 3.47 22.81 7.88
C LEU A 528 2.73 22.59 6.56
N ASN A 529 2.85 21.38 5.99
CA ASN A 529 2.03 20.97 4.87
C ASN A 529 0.77 20.22 5.34
N TYR A 530 -0.21 20.10 4.46
CA TYR A 530 -1.49 19.45 4.81
C TYR A 530 -1.33 17.99 5.26
N VAL A 531 -0.39 17.23 4.71
CA VAL A 531 -0.18 15.83 5.13
C VAL A 531 0.16 15.75 6.61
N THR A 532 1.08 16.61 7.07
CA THR A 532 1.47 16.67 8.49
C THR A 532 0.28 17.00 9.39
N THR A 533 -0.58 17.95 8.98
CA THR A 533 -1.77 18.33 9.76
C THR A 533 -2.85 17.26 9.73
N TYR A 534 -3.03 16.59 8.59
CA TYR A 534 -3.92 15.44 8.45
C TYR A 534 -3.50 14.26 9.36
N GLU A 535 -2.24 13.89 9.35
CA GLU A 535 -1.73 12.82 10.20
C GLU A 535 -1.89 13.14 11.69
N ALA A 536 -1.60 14.39 12.09
CA ALA A 536 -1.81 14.84 13.46
C ALA A 536 -3.29 14.76 13.86
N TYR A 537 -4.19 15.17 12.95
CA TYR A 537 -5.63 15.12 13.20
C TYR A 537 -6.14 13.66 13.30
N TRP A 538 -5.69 12.79 12.39
CA TRP A 538 -6.08 11.37 12.41
C TRP A 538 -5.72 10.69 13.74
N ARG A 539 -4.58 11.01 14.34
CA ARG A 539 -4.14 10.48 15.64
C ARG A 539 -5.10 10.80 16.78
N LEU A 540 -5.92 11.84 16.64
CA LEU A 540 -6.90 12.25 17.65
C LEU A 540 -8.22 11.45 17.62
N LEU A 541 -8.37 10.44 16.77
CA LEU A 541 -9.59 9.63 16.68
C LEU A 541 -10.07 9.12 18.04
N ASN A 542 -9.18 8.58 18.85
CA ASN A 542 -9.52 8.06 20.19
C ASN A 542 -9.83 9.18 21.18
N ASP A 543 -9.17 10.33 21.08
CA ASP A 543 -9.47 11.49 21.90
C ASP A 543 -10.86 12.05 21.56
N TYR A 544 -11.22 12.09 20.28
CA TYR A 544 -12.56 12.47 19.84
C TYR A 544 -13.62 11.51 20.38
N LYS A 545 -13.41 10.19 20.25
CA LYS A 545 -14.31 9.16 20.82
C LYS A 545 -14.48 9.37 22.32
N SER A 546 -13.36 9.46 23.07
CA SER A 546 -13.38 9.59 24.52
C SER A 546 -14.08 10.85 25.02
N ASN A 547 -13.81 12.02 24.39
CA ASN A 547 -14.35 13.29 24.83
C ASN A 547 -15.80 13.48 24.39
N PHE A 548 -16.17 13.07 23.19
CA PHE A 548 -17.54 13.19 22.66
C PHE A 548 -18.51 12.27 23.40
N THR A 549 -18.07 11.07 23.82
CA THR A 549 -18.90 10.10 24.53
C THR A 549 -18.94 10.27 26.06
N LYS A 550 -18.18 11.21 26.61
CA LYS A 550 -18.10 11.45 28.06
C LYS A 550 -19.48 11.71 28.66
N GLY A 551 -19.86 10.90 29.65
CA GLY A 551 -21.16 11.02 30.36
C GLY A 551 -22.35 10.39 29.62
N LEU A 552 -22.17 9.70 28.51
CA LEU A 552 -23.22 8.96 27.83
C LEU A 552 -23.40 7.56 28.45
N VAL A 553 -24.65 7.06 28.48
CA VAL A 553 -24.95 5.67 28.83
C VAL A 553 -24.55 4.74 27.68
N GLU A 554 -24.29 3.45 27.97
CA GLU A 554 -23.60 2.51 27.07
C GLU A 554 -24.17 2.44 25.64
N GLY A 555 -25.48 2.30 25.49
CA GLY A 555 -26.12 2.23 24.16
C GLY A 555 -25.98 3.51 23.30
N LYS A 556 -25.99 4.71 23.94
CA LYS A 556 -25.74 5.99 23.28
C LYS A 556 -24.25 6.21 23.01
N LYS A 557 -23.39 5.67 23.88
CA LYS A 557 -21.94 5.74 23.74
C LYS A 557 -21.47 5.03 22.48
N THR A 558 -21.90 3.79 22.25
CA THR A 558 -21.54 3.03 21.05
C THR A 558 -21.96 3.76 19.76
N ALA A 559 -23.17 4.32 19.72
CA ALA A 559 -23.63 5.10 18.57
C ALA A 559 -22.78 6.35 18.32
N ALA A 560 -22.44 7.08 19.38
CA ALA A 560 -21.60 8.28 19.30
C ALA A 560 -20.15 7.95 18.90
N GLU A 561 -19.57 6.85 19.39
CA GLU A 561 -18.26 6.36 18.94
C GLU A 561 -18.25 6.01 17.45
N GLN A 562 -19.36 5.42 16.96
CA GLN A 562 -19.52 5.12 15.55
C GLN A 562 -19.63 6.40 14.70
N GLU A 563 -20.32 7.43 15.17
CA GLU A 563 -20.42 8.73 14.51
C GLU A 563 -19.04 9.40 14.37
N ILE A 564 -18.22 9.38 15.43
CA ILE A 564 -16.84 9.85 15.37
C ILE A 564 -16.01 9.02 14.39
N PHE A 565 -16.16 7.71 14.39
CA PHE A 565 -15.47 6.85 13.44
C PHE A 565 -15.79 7.23 11.98
N TYR A 566 -17.07 7.44 11.65
CA TYR A 566 -17.49 7.90 10.32
C TYR A 566 -16.98 9.31 9.98
N LEU A 567 -16.92 10.24 10.95
CA LEU A 567 -16.27 11.52 10.72
C LEU A 567 -14.83 11.34 10.22
N PHE A 568 -14.07 10.48 10.85
CA PHE A 568 -12.67 10.28 10.51
C PHE A 568 -12.49 9.50 9.19
N THR A 569 -13.27 8.46 8.93
CA THR A 569 -13.16 7.65 7.70
C THR A 569 -13.81 8.31 6.48
N ASP A 570 -15.06 8.76 6.63
CA ASP A 570 -15.86 9.17 5.47
C ASP A 570 -15.72 10.67 5.16
N ARG A 571 -15.02 11.42 6.02
CA ARG A 571 -14.73 12.84 5.84
C ARG A 571 -13.22 13.11 5.83
N VAL A 572 -12.54 12.90 6.95
CA VAL A 572 -11.12 13.30 7.11
C VAL A 572 -10.22 12.48 6.16
N GLU A 573 -10.33 11.16 6.20
CA GLU A 573 -9.55 10.25 5.35
C GLU A 573 -9.95 10.36 3.87
N LYS A 574 -11.25 10.32 3.61
CA LYS A 574 -11.77 10.48 2.25
C LYS A 574 -11.28 11.78 1.60
N GLY A 575 -11.32 12.90 2.33
CA GLY A 575 -10.83 14.18 1.82
C GLY A 575 -9.36 14.14 1.40
N TYR A 576 -8.52 13.47 2.16
CA TYR A 576 -7.12 13.28 1.81
C TYR A 576 -6.95 12.42 0.54
N HIS A 577 -7.74 11.36 0.39
CA HIS A 577 -7.74 10.53 -0.83
C HIS A 577 -8.22 11.33 -2.06
N ASP A 578 -9.28 12.12 -1.91
CA ASP A 578 -9.78 13.00 -2.98
C ASP A 578 -8.70 14.01 -3.40
N LEU A 579 -7.91 14.55 -2.45
CA LEU A 579 -6.78 15.44 -2.74
C LEU A 579 -5.69 14.75 -3.57
N ILE A 580 -5.35 13.50 -3.25
CA ILE A 580 -4.35 12.73 -4.00
C ILE A 580 -4.83 12.51 -5.44
N GLN A 581 -6.08 12.08 -5.63
CA GLN A 581 -6.67 11.88 -6.95
C GLN A 581 -6.72 13.19 -7.76
N PHE A 582 -7.15 14.28 -7.11
CA PHE A 582 -7.15 15.61 -7.71
C PHE A 582 -5.75 16.04 -8.15
N SER A 583 -4.75 15.87 -7.30
CA SER A 583 -3.36 16.23 -7.59
C SER A 583 -2.78 15.46 -8.77
N ALA A 584 -3.12 14.17 -8.91
CA ALA A 584 -2.71 13.35 -10.05
C ALA A 584 -3.31 13.88 -11.37
N GLN A 585 -4.63 14.15 -11.40
CA GLN A 585 -5.30 14.68 -12.59
C GLN A 585 -4.85 16.12 -12.92
N LEU A 586 -4.57 16.94 -11.90
CA LEU A 586 -4.02 18.30 -12.06
C LEU A 586 -2.63 18.25 -12.71
N LEU A 587 -1.77 17.34 -12.28
CA LEU A 587 -0.44 17.16 -12.87
C LEU A 587 -0.54 16.75 -14.34
N ASP A 588 -1.48 15.88 -14.69
CA ASP A 588 -1.69 15.46 -16.07
C ASP A 588 -2.14 16.64 -16.96
N ALA A 589 -3.03 17.51 -16.46
CA ALA A 589 -3.45 18.71 -17.19
C ALA A 589 -2.26 19.67 -17.42
N LEU A 590 -1.43 19.88 -16.41
CA LEU A 590 -0.24 20.74 -16.50
C LEU A 590 0.82 20.16 -17.46
N LYS A 591 1.04 18.84 -17.45
CA LYS A 591 1.94 18.17 -18.41
C LYS A 591 1.46 18.24 -19.87
N MET A 592 0.17 18.44 -20.08
CA MET A 592 -0.38 18.73 -21.43
C MET A 592 -0.20 20.20 -21.87
N GLY A 593 0.54 21.00 -21.07
CA GLY A 593 0.79 22.42 -21.37
C GLY A 593 -0.36 23.36 -20.99
N LYS A 594 -1.35 22.86 -20.21
CA LYS A 594 -2.47 23.68 -19.75
C LYS A 594 -2.06 24.58 -18.60
N LYS A 595 -2.53 25.84 -18.63
CA LYS A 595 -2.48 26.74 -17.50
C LYS A 595 -3.74 26.52 -16.65
N VAL A 596 -3.56 26.29 -15.37
CA VAL A 596 -4.64 25.93 -14.44
C VAL A 596 -4.69 26.89 -13.27
N SER A 597 -5.86 27.51 -13.06
CA SER A 597 -6.16 28.26 -11.85
C SER A 597 -7.04 27.43 -10.92
N VAL A 598 -6.62 27.24 -9.68
CA VAL A 598 -7.32 26.49 -8.62
C VAL A 598 -7.78 27.46 -7.56
N THR A 599 -9.09 27.49 -7.25
CA THR A 599 -9.64 28.35 -6.19
C THR A 599 -9.84 27.54 -4.91
N ILE A 600 -9.25 28.02 -3.83
CA ILE A 600 -9.21 27.39 -2.51
C ILE A 600 -9.90 28.30 -1.49
N GLN A 601 -10.87 27.76 -0.74
CA GLN A 601 -11.54 28.47 0.34
C GLN A 601 -11.25 27.82 1.71
N GLY A 602 -11.03 28.66 2.74
CA GLY A 602 -10.78 28.22 4.11
C GLY A 602 -11.94 28.58 5.04
N TYR A 603 -12.35 27.62 5.88
CA TYR A 603 -13.49 27.74 6.80
C TYR A 603 -13.08 27.40 8.23
N CYS A 604 -13.77 28.00 9.20
CA CYS A 604 -13.56 27.80 10.63
C CYS A 604 -14.90 27.61 11.36
N SER A 605 -14.85 26.89 12.50
CA SER A 605 -15.96 26.85 13.45
C SER A 605 -15.99 28.15 14.26
N PRO A 606 -17.15 28.57 14.83
CA PRO A 606 -17.33 29.89 15.48
C PRO A 606 -16.73 29.94 16.90
N LEU A 607 -15.65 29.23 17.18
CA LEU A 607 -15.08 29.11 18.53
C LEU A 607 -14.18 30.30 18.92
N ASN A 608 -13.74 31.11 17.96
CA ASN A 608 -12.91 32.30 18.16
C ASN A 608 -13.55 33.53 17.48
N TYR A 609 -12.98 34.71 17.73
CA TYR A 609 -13.46 35.94 17.08
C TYR A 609 -13.11 35.95 15.59
N ASN A 610 -13.92 36.64 14.80
CA ASN A 610 -13.90 36.59 13.34
C ASN A 610 -12.53 36.90 12.72
N GLU A 611 -11.79 37.91 13.20
CA GLU A 611 -10.45 38.25 12.68
C GLU A 611 -9.47 37.06 12.84
N TYR A 612 -9.53 36.38 14.00
CA TYR A 612 -8.73 35.17 14.23
C TYR A 612 -9.12 34.05 13.29
N ASN A 613 -10.42 33.83 13.11
CA ASN A 613 -10.94 32.76 12.25
C ASN A 613 -10.59 32.98 10.76
N ILE A 614 -10.57 34.23 10.31
CA ILE A 614 -10.10 34.61 8.97
C ILE A 614 -8.61 34.24 8.82
N LYS A 615 -7.75 34.60 9.78
CA LYS A 615 -6.32 34.27 9.74
C LYS A 615 -6.07 32.77 9.83
N LEU A 616 -6.82 32.07 10.67
CA LEU A 616 -6.77 30.59 10.75
C LEU A 616 -7.18 29.94 9.42
N GLY A 617 -8.20 30.45 8.74
CA GLY A 617 -8.59 30.00 7.41
C GLY A 617 -7.45 30.15 6.40
N TYR A 618 -6.74 31.29 6.40
CA TYR A 618 -5.55 31.47 5.56
C TYR A 618 -4.39 30.53 5.95
N ARG A 619 -4.16 30.26 7.25
CA ARG A 619 -3.17 29.27 7.69
C ARG A 619 -3.47 27.87 7.15
N ARG A 620 -4.74 27.45 7.17
CA ARG A 620 -5.20 26.18 6.60
C ARG A 620 -4.95 26.12 5.08
N ILE A 621 -5.27 27.20 4.37
CA ILE A 621 -4.97 27.31 2.94
C ILE A 621 -3.46 27.25 2.69
N ALA A 622 -2.65 27.93 3.52
CA ALA A 622 -1.19 27.89 3.40
C ALA A 622 -0.64 26.48 3.54
N SER A 623 -1.19 25.66 4.45
CA SER A 623 -0.77 24.26 4.58
C SER A 623 -1.08 23.43 3.32
N LEU A 624 -2.20 23.67 2.65
CA LEU A 624 -2.52 23.04 1.37
C LEU A 624 -1.62 23.53 0.23
N LYS A 625 -1.27 24.83 0.20
CA LYS A 625 -0.27 25.36 -0.76
C LYS A 625 1.08 24.70 -0.56
N ASN A 626 1.53 24.52 0.68
CA ASN A 626 2.76 23.82 1.02
C ASN A 626 2.72 22.35 0.56
N TYR A 627 1.56 21.70 0.65
CA TYR A 627 1.37 20.36 0.08
C TYR A 627 1.65 20.38 -1.43
N PHE A 628 1.10 21.27 -2.23
CA PHE A 628 1.39 21.35 -3.67
C PHE A 628 2.88 21.64 -3.94
N TYR A 629 3.51 22.55 -3.18
CA TYR A 629 4.94 22.82 -3.34
C TYR A 629 5.85 21.61 -3.10
N HIS A 630 5.45 20.70 -2.19
CA HIS A 630 6.26 19.53 -1.81
C HIS A 630 5.77 18.21 -2.41
N TYR A 631 4.64 18.22 -3.09
CA TYR A 631 4.04 17.01 -3.67
C TYR A 631 5.05 16.30 -4.59
N ARG A 632 5.30 14.98 -4.31
CA ARG A 632 6.24 14.13 -5.08
C ARG A 632 7.57 14.84 -5.39
N ALA A 633 8.28 15.22 -4.34
CA ALA A 633 9.55 15.94 -4.44
C ALA A 633 9.46 17.28 -5.20
N GLY A 634 8.30 17.95 -5.12
CA GLY A 634 8.11 19.29 -5.66
C GLY A 634 7.77 19.34 -7.15
N VAL A 635 7.11 18.30 -7.68
CA VAL A 635 6.77 18.22 -9.11
C VAL A 635 5.89 19.37 -9.60
N PHE A 636 5.09 19.99 -8.75
CA PHE A 636 4.29 21.17 -9.08
C PHE A 636 5.07 22.49 -9.02
N LYS A 637 6.20 22.51 -8.32
CA LYS A 637 6.97 23.73 -8.09
C LYS A 637 7.33 24.47 -9.40
N PRO A 638 7.85 23.82 -10.46
CA PRO A 638 8.12 24.50 -11.72
C PRO A 638 6.86 25.12 -12.36
N PHE A 639 5.70 24.47 -12.24
CA PHE A 639 4.45 25.00 -12.78
C PHE A 639 3.92 26.19 -11.97
N ILE A 640 4.11 26.19 -10.66
CA ILE A 640 3.74 27.31 -9.79
C ILE A 640 4.66 28.51 -10.07
N ASP A 641 5.97 28.28 -10.07
CA ASP A 641 6.98 29.33 -10.26
C ASP A 641 6.88 30.01 -11.64
N ASN A 642 6.47 29.25 -12.68
CA ASN A 642 6.27 29.76 -14.04
C ASN A 642 4.82 30.22 -14.34
N GLY A 643 3.93 30.23 -13.35
CA GLY A 643 2.55 30.70 -13.50
C GLY A 643 1.63 29.82 -14.33
N TYR A 644 2.00 28.54 -14.58
CA TYR A 644 1.10 27.54 -15.16
C TYR A 644 0.12 26.96 -14.16
N LEU A 645 0.48 26.91 -12.86
CA LEU A 645 -0.42 26.59 -11.78
C LEU A 645 -0.60 27.81 -10.87
N ILE A 646 -1.81 28.36 -10.84
CA ILE A 646 -2.18 29.51 -10.03
C ILE A 646 -3.08 29.03 -8.89
N LEU A 647 -2.69 29.26 -7.63
CA LEU A 647 -3.46 28.92 -6.44
C LEU A 647 -4.12 30.19 -5.88
N LYS A 648 -5.38 30.45 -6.30
CA LYS A 648 -6.23 31.52 -5.78
C LYS A 648 -6.76 31.13 -4.40
N ASN A 649 -6.81 32.03 -3.44
CA ASN A 649 -7.20 31.73 -2.06
C ASN A 649 -8.13 32.80 -1.48
N GLU A 650 -9.09 32.33 -0.66
CA GLU A 650 -10.04 33.14 0.05
C GLU A 650 -10.35 32.50 1.40
N SER A 651 -10.23 33.24 2.49
CA SER A 651 -10.67 32.77 3.80
C SER A 651 -12.07 33.32 4.10
N ILE A 652 -13.00 32.42 4.34
CA ILE A 652 -14.40 32.69 4.68
C ILE A 652 -14.56 32.87 6.20
N GLY A 653 -13.57 32.38 6.98
CA GLY A 653 -13.69 32.36 8.44
C GLY A 653 -14.88 31.52 8.88
N GLU A 654 -15.75 32.12 9.74
CA GLU A 654 -16.95 31.49 10.31
C GLU A 654 -18.26 31.86 9.62
N GLU A 655 -18.24 32.72 8.60
CA GLU A 655 -19.47 33.33 8.02
C GLU A 655 -20.48 32.27 7.51
N LYS A 656 -20.00 31.12 7.10
CA LYS A 656 -20.82 29.99 6.60
C LYS A 656 -20.99 28.86 7.61
N ALA A 657 -20.52 29.02 8.85
CA ALA A 657 -20.70 28.01 9.88
C ALA A 657 -22.19 27.81 10.23
N ALA A 658 -22.58 26.55 10.47
CA ALA A 658 -23.97 26.26 10.82
C ALA A 658 -24.33 26.85 12.18
N LYS A 659 -25.49 27.54 12.28
CA LYS A 659 -25.96 28.21 13.51
C LYS A 659 -26.08 27.27 14.73
N ALA A 660 -26.17 25.96 14.51
CA ALA A 660 -26.27 24.95 15.57
C ALA A 660 -24.91 24.52 16.15
N VAL A 661 -23.80 25.01 15.59
CA VAL A 661 -22.45 24.68 16.09
C VAL A 661 -22.14 25.53 17.30
N SER A 662 -21.74 24.87 18.41
CA SER A 662 -21.39 25.55 19.65
C SER A 662 -20.12 26.40 19.51
N ASP A 663 -20.16 27.62 20.01
CA ASP A 663 -19.04 28.56 20.15
C ASP A 663 -18.43 28.58 21.57
N SER A 664 -18.93 27.72 22.47
CA SER A 664 -18.51 27.70 23.86
C SER A 664 -17.14 27.05 24.04
N ARG A 665 -16.18 27.79 24.56
CA ARG A 665 -14.85 27.28 24.93
C ARG A 665 -14.86 26.35 26.15
N GLU A 666 -15.86 26.47 27.00
CA GLU A 666 -16.01 25.63 28.22
C GLU A 666 -16.65 24.29 27.89
N ASP A 667 -17.50 24.23 26.88
CA ASP A 667 -18.15 23.01 26.40
C ASP A 667 -17.38 22.39 25.23
N THR A 668 -16.15 21.94 25.48
CA THR A 668 -15.29 21.34 24.46
C THR A 668 -15.90 20.10 23.82
N ARG A 669 -16.79 19.38 24.51
CA ARG A 669 -17.52 18.26 23.96
C ARG A 669 -18.33 18.66 22.72
N ASN A 670 -19.06 19.78 22.77
CA ASN A 670 -19.93 20.22 21.69
C ASN A 670 -19.24 21.18 20.71
N SER A 671 -18.20 21.91 21.14
CA SER A 671 -17.53 22.91 20.31
C SER A 671 -16.27 22.36 19.60
N VAL A 672 -15.57 21.36 20.20
CA VAL A 672 -14.34 20.79 19.64
C VAL A 672 -14.56 19.37 19.12
N TYR A 673 -15.10 18.48 19.94
CA TYR A 673 -15.16 17.05 19.68
C TYR A 673 -16.46 16.59 18.99
N ASN A 674 -17.44 17.47 18.86
CA ASN A 674 -18.68 17.18 18.15
C ASN A 674 -18.45 17.09 16.63
N PRO A 675 -18.94 16.03 15.94
CA PRO A 675 -18.85 15.90 14.49
C PRO A 675 -19.36 17.11 13.71
N ALA A 676 -20.47 17.71 14.14
CA ALA A 676 -21.02 18.90 13.49
C ALA A 676 -20.07 20.10 13.55
N ALA A 677 -19.35 20.29 14.66
CA ALA A 677 -18.33 21.34 14.78
C ALA A 677 -17.05 20.98 13.99
N ALA A 678 -16.70 19.71 13.94
CA ALA A 678 -15.52 19.23 13.23
C ALA A 678 -15.60 19.46 11.71
N VAL A 679 -16.77 19.29 11.10
CA VAL A 679 -16.96 19.48 9.64
C VAL A 679 -16.92 20.93 9.19
N GLU A 680 -17.01 21.90 10.11
CA GLU A 680 -16.85 23.32 9.80
C GLU A 680 -15.38 23.75 9.68
N ARG A 681 -14.45 22.93 10.17
CA ARG A 681 -13.00 23.19 10.18
C ARG A 681 -12.34 22.59 8.96
N LYS A 682 -12.46 23.26 7.82
CA LYS A 682 -12.09 22.72 6.53
C LYS A 682 -11.42 23.72 5.58
N VAL A 683 -10.78 23.17 4.56
CA VAL A 683 -10.40 23.87 3.34
C VAL A 683 -11.02 23.13 2.17
N GLU A 684 -11.56 23.87 1.22
CA GLU A 684 -12.16 23.29 0.01
C GLU A 684 -11.48 23.82 -1.26
N ILE A 685 -11.14 22.92 -2.16
CA ILE A 685 -10.88 23.27 -3.55
C ILE A 685 -12.24 23.30 -4.24
N ILE A 686 -12.72 24.49 -4.58
CA ILE A 686 -14.11 24.69 -5.03
C ILE A 686 -14.25 24.79 -6.55
N SER A 687 -13.21 25.27 -7.24
CA SER A 687 -13.26 25.45 -8.69
C SER A 687 -11.88 25.36 -9.32
N ILE A 688 -11.89 25.01 -10.60
CA ILE A 688 -10.73 25.06 -11.50
C ILE A 688 -11.10 25.74 -12.81
N GLU A 689 -10.17 26.53 -13.32
CA GLU A 689 -10.21 27.14 -14.64
C GLU A 689 -9.00 26.63 -15.42
N LEU A 690 -9.20 26.19 -16.66
CA LEU A 690 -8.14 25.71 -17.55
C LEU A 690 -8.10 26.60 -18.81
N GLU A 691 -6.90 27.14 -19.08
CA GLU A 691 -6.57 27.93 -20.28
C GLU A 691 -5.67 27.16 -21.25
#